data_6a3bdaadb507f624081fc728aa9597a2
#
_entry.id   6a3bdaadb507f624081fc728aa9597a2
#
_cell.length_a   1.000
_cell.length_b   1.000
_cell.length_c   1.000
_cell.angle_alpha   90.00
_cell.angle_beta   90.00
_cell.angle_gamma   90.00
#
_symmetry.space_group_name_H-M   'P 1'
#
loop_
_entity.id
_entity.type
_entity.pdbx_description
1 polymer ?
#
loop_
_entity_poly.entity_id
_entity_poly.type
_entity_poly.pdbx_seq_one_letter_code
_entity_poly.pdbx_strand_id
1 'polypeptide(L)'
;MPSIIDRVLKISDNRVLSRMRGTVDAVNLLEEDFRALSDAELRAETDALKARHADGESLDLLLPEAFAAVREASGRTLGQRHYDVQLLGGVALHRGNIAEMKTGEGKTLVATAPAFLNALTGKGVHVITVNDFLASYQADLMGRVFRFLGMETGVILSGQDPATRRAQYNADITYGTNNEFGFDYLRDNMAWSLDELVQRGHHYAIVDEVDSILIDEARTPLIISGPAQGEANRWYAEFARVVRRLEEGTHYEVDHKKKTVGILEPGIEAVEDHLGIVNLYESQNTTLIQFLNNAVKAKELFKRDKDYVVLDGEVQIVDEHTGRVLAGRRYNEGVHQAIEAKEGVEVKPENQTLATVTLQNYFRGYDKLSGMTGTAETEAAEFTSTYGLGVVVIPPNRPKQRVDRNDLVYKNEKVKFDAVVSDFSTLLAKEGIRHEVLNAKNHAREAAIVAQAGRPGAVTVATNMAGRGTDIMLGGNAEFAAVARMQELGLDATEHPEEYEARWPAVLEEATAAVREDHDAVIEAGGLYVLGTERHDSRRIDNQLRGRSGRQGDPGESRFYLSLTDELMRNFNPGAAQRIMNSSSIPDDMALEFKMVSAAIQNAQTQVEGRNAEQRKNVLKYDDVMNRQREAIYADRRSILEGEDLAARVRQFVEDAVGGIVDAATQHGHPTEWDLDALWADLAQLYPVGISQEDVLAETGGRGRLKATTLRRELVSDALLAYEDREAQVGSEALREAERRVVLSVIGRKWQEHLYEMDYLKEGIGLRAMAQREPLVEYQREGYTLFQAMLAAIREESVRTLFQAQISAAPAPTSLPGIKDARAATMTPQISVEGVDAPRQPAQLRLSGPSEDGTATATQVTTESGATVEAGTNRRSRRAAQRRERRD
;
A
#
# COMPACT_ATOMS: atom_id res chain seq x y z
N MET A 1 -10.03 -39.87 6.59
CA MET A 1 -11.47 -39.68 6.30
C MET A 1 -11.73 -38.20 6.51
N PRO A 2 -12.37 -37.50 5.56
CA PRO A 2 -12.73 -36.12 5.75
C PRO A 2 -13.59 -35.94 7.01
N SER A 3 -13.37 -34.90 7.79
CA SER A 3 -14.13 -34.65 9.01
C SER A 3 -15.60 -34.36 8.69
N ILE A 4 -16.47 -34.48 9.70
CA ILE A 4 -17.90 -34.16 9.54
C ILE A 4 -18.03 -32.68 9.15
N ILE A 5 -17.15 -31.83 9.62
CA ILE A 5 -17.07 -30.39 9.29
C ILE A 5 -16.77 -30.21 7.81
N ASP A 6 -15.79 -30.94 7.24
CA ASP A 6 -15.46 -30.89 5.82
C ASP A 6 -16.63 -31.30 4.91
N ARG A 7 -17.46 -32.27 5.39
CA ARG A 7 -18.68 -32.70 4.66
C ARG A 7 -19.77 -31.65 4.70
N VAL A 8 -19.95 -30.97 5.81
CA VAL A 8 -20.94 -29.88 5.97
C VAL A 8 -20.55 -28.65 5.16
N LEU A 9 -19.27 -28.28 5.14
CA LEU A 9 -18.76 -27.21 4.30
C LEU A 9 -18.95 -27.51 2.82
N LYS A 10 -18.57 -28.69 2.34
CA LYS A 10 -18.80 -29.13 0.94
C LYS A 10 -20.26 -29.14 0.52
N ILE A 11 -21.19 -29.44 1.42
CA ILE A 11 -22.62 -29.37 1.13
C ILE A 11 -23.09 -27.92 0.98
N SER A 12 -22.53 -27.00 1.77
CA SER A 12 -22.78 -25.57 1.65
C SER A 12 -22.28 -25.05 0.30
N ASP A 13 -21.05 -25.39 -0.07
CA ASP A 13 -20.41 -24.97 -1.32
C ASP A 13 -21.17 -25.47 -2.55
N ASN A 14 -21.63 -26.71 -2.55
CA ASN A 14 -22.43 -27.29 -3.64
C ASN A 14 -23.78 -26.56 -3.82
N ARG A 15 -24.40 -26.07 -2.73
CA ARG A 15 -25.63 -25.26 -2.82
C ARG A 15 -25.37 -23.88 -3.40
N VAL A 16 -24.27 -23.25 -3.01
CA VAL A 16 -23.86 -21.97 -3.57
C VAL A 16 -23.62 -22.10 -5.07
N LEU A 17 -22.80 -23.06 -5.48
CA LEU A 17 -22.53 -23.35 -6.89
C LEU A 17 -23.79 -23.67 -7.68
N SER A 18 -24.74 -24.45 -7.10
CA SER A 18 -26.01 -24.78 -7.77
C SER A 18 -26.86 -23.55 -8.06
N ARG A 19 -26.91 -22.58 -7.12
CA ARG A 19 -27.63 -21.33 -7.35
C ARG A 19 -26.94 -20.45 -8.41
N MET A 20 -25.61 -20.42 -8.42
CA MET A 20 -24.85 -19.70 -9.44
C MET A 20 -25.03 -20.32 -10.83
N ARG A 21 -25.12 -21.65 -10.94
CA ARG A 21 -25.40 -22.32 -12.20
C ARG A 21 -26.74 -21.89 -12.81
N GLY A 22 -27.80 -21.74 -12.01
CA GLY A 22 -29.05 -21.20 -12.52
C GLY A 22 -28.93 -19.79 -13.13
N THR A 23 -28.03 -18.97 -12.62
CA THR A 23 -27.72 -17.69 -13.25
C THR A 23 -26.99 -17.86 -14.58
N VAL A 24 -26.00 -18.76 -14.65
CA VAL A 24 -25.29 -19.08 -15.90
C VAL A 24 -26.22 -19.67 -16.93
N ASP A 25 -27.15 -20.54 -16.52
CA ASP A 25 -28.19 -21.09 -17.41
C ASP A 25 -29.04 -19.97 -18.01
N ALA A 26 -29.40 -18.94 -17.24
CA ALA A 26 -30.10 -17.76 -17.74
C ALA A 26 -29.28 -16.99 -18.78
N VAL A 27 -27.95 -16.83 -18.56
CA VAL A 27 -27.06 -16.23 -19.56
C VAL A 27 -27.02 -17.05 -20.85
N ASN A 28 -26.96 -18.38 -20.73
CA ASN A 28 -26.93 -19.28 -21.87
C ASN A 28 -28.21 -19.21 -22.71
N LEU A 29 -29.37 -18.99 -22.10
CA LEU A 29 -30.64 -18.82 -22.82
C LEU A 29 -30.64 -17.54 -23.68
N LEU A 30 -29.90 -16.50 -23.33
CA LEU A 30 -29.82 -15.25 -24.07
C LEU A 30 -28.77 -15.26 -25.19
N GLU A 31 -27.96 -16.32 -25.31
CA GLU A 31 -26.78 -16.32 -26.19
C GLU A 31 -27.16 -16.11 -27.66
N GLU A 32 -28.21 -16.81 -28.16
CA GLU A 32 -28.63 -16.68 -29.56
C GLU A 32 -29.22 -15.27 -29.86
N ASP A 33 -29.95 -14.68 -28.92
CA ASP A 33 -30.50 -13.34 -29.05
C ASP A 33 -29.38 -12.28 -29.16
N PHE A 34 -28.36 -12.36 -28.27
CA PHE A 34 -27.23 -11.44 -28.31
C PHE A 34 -26.33 -11.67 -29.53
N ARG A 35 -26.18 -12.90 -30.00
CA ARG A 35 -25.44 -13.21 -31.22
C ARG A 35 -26.10 -12.60 -32.47
N ALA A 36 -27.42 -12.50 -32.49
CA ALA A 36 -28.17 -11.93 -33.60
C ALA A 36 -28.06 -10.39 -33.70
N LEU A 37 -27.66 -9.72 -32.63
CA LEU A 37 -27.51 -8.26 -32.60
C LEU A 37 -26.34 -7.81 -33.49
N SER A 38 -26.51 -6.69 -34.20
CA SER A 38 -25.41 -5.98 -34.82
C SER A 38 -24.48 -5.35 -33.77
N ASP A 39 -23.28 -4.96 -34.16
CA ASP A 39 -22.33 -4.29 -33.25
C ASP A 39 -22.91 -3.03 -32.62
N ALA A 40 -23.68 -2.25 -33.40
CA ALA A 40 -24.33 -1.04 -32.93
C ALA A 40 -25.46 -1.34 -31.91
N GLU A 41 -26.25 -2.37 -32.14
CA GLU A 41 -27.30 -2.81 -31.23
C GLU A 41 -26.69 -3.37 -29.95
N LEU A 42 -25.65 -4.20 -30.04
CA LEU A 42 -24.95 -4.74 -28.87
C LEU A 42 -24.33 -3.65 -28.01
N ARG A 43 -23.79 -2.60 -28.64
CA ARG A 43 -23.30 -1.41 -27.93
C ARG A 43 -24.43 -0.63 -27.25
N ALA A 44 -25.59 -0.50 -27.90
CA ALA A 44 -26.74 0.22 -27.36
C ALA A 44 -27.35 -0.46 -26.14
N GLU A 45 -27.15 -1.77 -25.97
CA GLU A 45 -27.56 -2.51 -24.77
C GLU A 45 -26.93 -1.91 -23.50
N THR A 46 -25.71 -1.39 -23.58
CA THR A 46 -25.06 -0.72 -22.43
C THR A 46 -25.86 0.47 -21.94
N ASP A 47 -26.35 1.32 -22.85
CA ASP A 47 -27.15 2.49 -22.50
C ASP A 47 -28.52 2.09 -21.96
N ALA A 48 -29.12 1.04 -22.52
CA ALA A 48 -30.37 0.47 -22.05
C ALA A 48 -30.23 -0.10 -20.61
N LEU A 49 -29.17 -0.84 -20.33
CA LEU A 49 -28.89 -1.38 -19.00
C LEU A 49 -28.60 -0.27 -17.99
N LYS A 50 -27.83 0.77 -18.38
CA LYS A 50 -27.59 1.96 -17.52
C LYS A 50 -28.90 2.68 -17.18
N ALA A 51 -29.79 2.86 -18.16
CA ALA A 51 -31.08 3.51 -17.95
C ALA A 51 -31.97 2.68 -16.99
N ARG A 52 -32.08 1.38 -17.18
CA ARG A 52 -32.85 0.49 -16.29
C ARG A 52 -32.30 0.51 -14.86
N HIS A 53 -30.98 0.54 -14.70
CA HIS A 53 -30.37 0.67 -13.38
C HIS A 53 -30.69 2.03 -12.74
N ALA A 54 -30.64 3.10 -13.50
CA ALA A 54 -31.00 4.43 -13.03
C ALA A 54 -32.49 4.53 -12.62
N ASP A 55 -33.37 3.77 -13.27
CA ASP A 55 -34.78 3.63 -12.93
C ASP A 55 -35.03 2.72 -11.70
N GLY A 56 -33.98 2.17 -11.10
CA GLY A 56 -34.00 1.42 -9.84
C GLY A 56 -33.95 -0.09 -9.97
N GLU A 57 -33.71 -0.65 -11.17
CA GLU A 57 -33.51 -2.08 -11.34
C GLU A 57 -32.16 -2.52 -10.76
N SER A 58 -32.16 -3.60 -9.98
CA SER A 58 -30.95 -4.08 -9.32
C SER A 58 -29.97 -4.73 -10.30
N LEU A 59 -28.65 -4.61 -10.03
CA LEU A 59 -27.63 -5.26 -10.84
C LEU A 59 -27.79 -6.79 -10.91
N ASP A 60 -28.34 -7.42 -9.87
CA ASP A 60 -28.62 -8.86 -9.88
C ASP A 60 -29.66 -9.27 -10.94
N LEU A 61 -30.63 -8.41 -11.24
CA LEU A 61 -31.61 -8.64 -12.30
C LEU A 61 -31.03 -8.38 -13.69
N LEU A 62 -30.14 -7.40 -13.81
CA LEU A 62 -29.46 -7.07 -15.06
C LEU A 62 -28.31 -8.02 -15.42
N LEU A 63 -27.85 -8.85 -14.44
CA LEU A 63 -26.68 -9.70 -14.58
C LEU A 63 -26.75 -10.63 -15.80
N PRO A 64 -27.84 -11.37 -16.08
CA PRO A 64 -27.86 -12.29 -17.22
C PRO A 64 -27.63 -11.59 -18.57
N GLU A 65 -28.28 -10.45 -18.79
CA GLU A 65 -28.15 -9.66 -20.02
C GLU A 65 -26.75 -9.01 -20.13
N ALA A 66 -26.25 -8.42 -19.06
CA ALA A 66 -24.92 -7.84 -19.03
C ALA A 66 -23.82 -8.88 -19.31
N PHE A 67 -23.93 -10.08 -18.72
CA PHE A 67 -22.98 -11.16 -18.95
C PHE A 67 -23.08 -11.72 -20.38
N ALA A 68 -24.29 -11.82 -20.96
CA ALA A 68 -24.48 -12.21 -22.33
C ALA A 68 -23.85 -11.19 -23.31
N ALA A 69 -24.04 -9.88 -23.05
CA ALA A 69 -23.41 -8.81 -23.83
C ALA A 69 -21.88 -8.91 -23.80
N VAL A 70 -21.26 -9.07 -22.62
CA VAL A 70 -19.81 -9.17 -22.50
C VAL A 70 -19.29 -10.46 -23.16
N ARG A 71 -20.00 -11.59 -23.01
CA ARG A 71 -19.62 -12.86 -23.66
C ARG A 71 -19.58 -12.73 -25.19
N GLU A 72 -20.59 -12.11 -25.78
CA GLU A 72 -20.66 -11.89 -27.22
C GLU A 72 -19.59 -10.89 -27.66
N ALA A 73 -19.44 -9.76 -26.94
CA ALA A 73 -18.44 -8.76 -27.27
C ALA A 73 -17.00 -9.33 -27.20
N SER A 74 -16.70 -10.17 -26.21
CA SER A 74 -15.37 -10.82 -26.11
C SER A 74 -15.14 -11.84 -27.22
N GLY A 75 -16.20 -12.55 -27.66
CA GLY A 75 -16.14 -13.42 -28.81
C GLY A 75 -15.81 -12.67 -30.11
N ARG A 76 -16.43 -11.49 -30.32
CA ARG A 76 -16.21 -10.65 -31.52
C ARG A 76 -14.86 -9.96 -31.52
N THR A 77 -14.43 -9.43 -30.36
CA THR A 77 -13.23 -8.57 -30.28
C THR A 77 -11.94 -9.35 -30.04
N LEU A 78 -11.98 -10.41 -29.24
CA LEU A 78 -10.81 -11.20 -28.85
C LEU A 78 -10.80 -12.62 -29.41
N GLY A 79 -11.90 -13.07 -30.05
CA GLY A 79 -12.08 -14.49 -30.41
C GLY A 79 -12.24 -15.40 -29.19
N GLN A 80 -12.49 -14.84 -28.02
CA GLN A 80 -12.55 -15.58 -26.74
C GLN A 80 -13.97 -15.56 -26.15
N ARG A 81 -14.72 -16.62 -26.37
CA ARG A 81 -16.03 -16.79 -25.75
C ARG A 81 -15.87 -17.36 -24.35
N HIS A 82 -16.48 -16.73 -23.35
CA HIS A 82 -16.47 -17.21 -21.96
C HIS A 82 -17.06 -18.62 -21.85
N TYR A 83 -16.36 -19.52 -21.15
CA TYR A 83 -16.89 -20.81 -20.74
C TYR A 83 -17.87 -20.64 -19.56
N ASP A 84 -18.77 -21.63 -19.37
CA ASP A 84 -19.73 -21.59 -18.27
C ASP A 84 -19.06 -21.51 -16.88
N VAL A 85 -17.92 -22.18 -16.71
CA VAL A 85 -17.14 -22.08 -15.48
C VAL A 85 -16.53 -20.67 -15.26
N GLN A 86 -16.22 -19.95 -16.33
CA GLN A 86 -15.76 -18.57 -16.26
C GLN A 86 -16.90 -17.62 -15.89
N LEU A 87 -18.09 -17.84 -16.41
CA LEU A 87 -19.30 -17.10 -15.99
C LEU A 87 -19.62 -17.37 -14.51
N LEU A 88 -19.47 -18.62 -14.04
CA LEU A 88 -19.59 -18.95 -12.61
C LEU A 88 -18.61 -18.14 -11.75
N GLY A 89 -17.36 -18.02 -12.20
CA GLY A 89 -16.35 -17.17 -11.58
C GLY A 89 -16.80 -15.71 -11.53
N GLY A 90 -17.31 -15.18 -12.65
CA GLY A 90 -17.84 -13.81 -12.74
C GLY A 90 -19.02 -13.55 -11.78
N VAL A 91 -19.93 -14.52 -11.64
CA VAL A 91 -21.06 -14.45 -10.68
C VAL A 91 -20.53 -14.45 -9.24
N ALA A 92 -19.50 -15.24 -8.93
CA ALA A 92 -18.87 -15.24 -7.60
C ALA A 92 -18.26 -13.87 -7.28
N LEU A 93 -17.54 -13.26 -8.22
CA LEU A 93 -16.97 -11.94 -8.10
C LEU A 93 -18.05 -10.86 -7.90
N HIS A 94 -19.10 -10.86 -8.72
CA HIS A 94 -20.19 -9.91 -8.57
C HIS A 94 -20.85 -9.99 -7.19
N ARG A 95 -20.93 -11.16 -6.59
CA ARG A 95 -21.49 -11.38 -5.25
C ARG A 95 -20.52 -11.06 -4.10
N GLY A 96 -19.38 -10.44 -4.37
CA GLY A 96 -18.40 -10.07 -3.34
C GLY A 96 -17.68 -11.28 -2.74
N ASN A 97 -17.35 -12.28 -3.54
CA ASN A 97 -16.60 -13.46 -3.11
C ASN A 97 -15.25 -13.55 -3.84
N ILE A 98 -14.40 -14.41 -3.34
CA ILE A 98 -13.19 -14.83 -4.05
C ILE A 98 -13.54 -16.03 -4.94
N ALA A 99 -13.29 -15.91 -6.25
CA ALA A 99 -13.36 -17.01 -7.19
C ALA A 99 -12.01 -17.74 -7.20
N GLU A 100 -11.93 -18.91 -6.56
CA GLU A 100 -10.75 -19.75 -6.73
C GLU A 100 -10.86 -20.52 -8.04
N MET A 101 -10.06 -20.11 -9.01
CA MET A 101 -9.95 -20.75 -10.33
C MET A 101 -8.51 -21.16 -10.56
N LYS A 102 -8.27 -22.39 -10.95
CA LYS A 102 -6.91 -22.90 -11.16
C LYS A 102 -6.17 -22.03 -12.17
N THR A 103 -4.85 -21.95 -12.03
CA THR A 103 -4.01 -21.20 -12.97
C THR A 103 -4.23 -21.67 -14.40
N GLY A 104 -4.35 -20.76 -15.36
CA GLY A 104 -4.63 -21.06 -16.75
C GLY A 104 -6.12 -21.19 -17.11
N GLU A 105 -7.06 -20.99 -16.18
CA GLU A 105 -8.52 -20.99 -16.46
C GLU A 105 -9.04 -19.64 -17.02
N GLY A 106 -8.16 -18.69 -17.33
CA GLY A 106 -8.55 -17.42 -17.96
C GLY A 106 -9.20 -16.41 -17.00
N LYS A 107 -8.68 -16.28 -15.78
CA LYS A 107 -9.17 -15.35 -14.76
C LYS A 107 -9.31 -13.91 -15.26
N THR A 108 -8.36 -13.44 -16.08
CA THR A 108 -8.39 -12.09 -16.66
C THR A 108 -9.67 -11.84 -17.46
N LEU A 109 -10.10 -12.83 -18.25
CA LEU A 109 -11.36 -12.77 -19.01
C LEU A 109 -12.58 -12.81 -18.09
N VAL A 110 -12.52 -13.62 -17.02
CA VAL A 110 -13.61 -13.75 -16.02
C VAL A 110 -13.95 -12.41 -15.38
N ALA A 111 -12.96 -11.57 -15.09
CA ALA A 111 -13.16 -10.27 -14.47
C ALA A 111 -13.95 -9.27 -15.33
N THR A 112 -14.02 -9.48 -16.66
CA THR A 112 -14.68 -8.53 -17.58
C THR A 112 -16.18 -8.43 -17.33
N ALA A 113 -16.87 -9.54 -17.15
CA ALA A 113 -18.32 -9.53 -16.99
C ALA A 113 -18.79 -8.86 -15.69
N PRO A 114 -18.25 -9.17 -14.49
CA PRO A 114 -18.60 -8.44 -13.28
C PRO A 114 -18.10 -6.99 -13.26
N ALA A 115 -16.97 -6.67 -13.92
CA ALA A 115 -16.50 -5.29 -14.04
C ALA A 115 -17.49 -4.47 -14.86
N PHE A 116 -17.90 -4.94 -16.04
CA PHE A 116 -18.89 -4.30 -16.87
C PHE A 116 -20.22 -4.06 -16.13
N LEU A 117 -20.77 -5.12 -15.51
CA LEU A 117 -22.04 -5.03 -14.78
C LEU A 117 -22.01 -3.97 -13.67
N ASN A 118 -20.94 -3.93 -12.87
CA ASN A 118 -20.85 -2.97 -11.77
C ASN A 118 -20.50 -1.56 -12.26
N ALA A 119 -19.86 -1.42 -13.41
CA ALA A 119 -19.59 -0.12 -14.03
C ALA A 119 -20.87 0.59 -14.53
N LEU A 120 -21.97 -0.14 -14.76
CA LEU A 120 -23.29 0.44 -15.09
C LEU A 120 -23.76 1.46 -14.05
N THR A 121 -23.30 1.36 -12.80
CA THR A 121 -23.61 2.32 -11.72
C THR A 121 -23.05 3.72 -11.94
N GLY A 122 -22.08 3.89 -12.86
CA GLY A 122 -21.36 5.15 -13.06
C GLY A 122 -20.38 5.54 -11.94
N LYS A 123 -20.24 4.71 -10.89
CA LYS A 123 -19.38 5.00 -9.73
C LYS A 123 -17.92 4.61 -9.90
N GLY A 124 -17.60 3.89 -10.98
CA GLY A 124 -16.26 3.35 -11.27
C GLY A 124 -15.99 1.98 -10.64
N VAL A 125 -15.23 1.19 -11.36
CA VAL A 125 -14.77 -0.14 -10.94
C VAL A 125 -13.25 -0.19 -11.03
N HIS A 126 -12.59 -0.66 -9.97
CA HIS A 126 -11.15 -0.85 -9.95
C HIS A 126 -10.81 -2.33 -10.14
N VAL A 127 -9.95 -2.63 -11.11
CA VAL A 127 -9.37 -3.98 -11.29
C VAL A 127 -7.89 -3.90 -10.88
N ILE A 128 -7.56 -4.57 -9.79
CA ILE A 128 -6.29 -4.40 -9.10
C ILE A 128 -5.42 -5.63 -9.30
N THR A 129 -4.21 -5.42 -9.79
CA THR A 129 -3.23 -6.48 -10.07
C THR A 129 -1.89 -6.20 -9.37
N VAL A 130 -0.93 -7.10 -9.53
CA VAL A 130 0.32 -7.08 -8.73
C VAL A 130 1.42 -6.17 -9.27
N ASN A 131 1.41 -5.80 -10.56
CA ASN A 131 2.43 -4.92 -11.14
C ASN A 131 1.91 -4.10 -12.33
N ASP A 132 2.66 -3.05 -12.69
CA ASP A 132 2.32 -2.10 -13.75
C ASP A 132 2.22 -2.76 -15.14
N PHE A 133 3.06 -3.77 -15.40
CA PHE A 133 3.01 -4.50 -16.66
C PHE A 133 1.67 -5.21 -16.86
N LEU A 134 1.22 -5.95 -15.85
CA LEU A 134 -0.09 -6.64 -15.91
C LEU A 134 -1.24 -5.64 -15.95
N ALA A 135 -1.16 -4.54 -15.19
CA ALA A 135 -2.17 -3.49 -15.21
C ALA A 135 -2.33 -2.93 -16.62
N SER A 136 -1.24 -2.55 -17.27
CA SER A 136 -1.23 -2.01 -18.63
C SER A 136 -1.70 -3.05 -19.65
N TYR A 137 -1.15 -4.26 -19.61
CA TYR A 137 -1.50 -5.35 -20.53
C TYR A 137 -2.98 -5.74 -20.45
N GLN A 138 -3.50 -5.91 -19.22
CA GLN A 138 -4.89 -6.28 -19.01
C GLN A 138 -5.84 -5.15 -19.40
N ALA A 139 -5.49 -3.89 -19.09
CA ALA A 139 -6.28 -2.72 -19.50
C ALA A 139 -6.38 -2.58 -21.02
N ASP A 140 -5.29 -2.83 -21.75
CA ASP A 140 -5.32 -2.79 -23.23
C ASP A 140 -6.14 -3.93 -23.79
N LEU A 141 -5.87 -5.17 -23.37
CA LEU A 141 -6.52 -6.36 -23.91
C LEU A 141 -8.01 -6.40 -23.58
N MET A 142 -8.39 -6.29 -22.31
CA MET A 142 -9.79 -6.33 -21.88
C MET A 142 -10.52 -5.03 -22.21
N GLY A 143 -9.80 -3.93 -22.26
CA GLY A 143 -10.33 -2.64 -22.72
C GLY A 143 -10.91 -2.67 -24.13
N ARG A 144 -10.49 -3.59 -25.00
CA ARG A 144 -11.12 -3.79 -26.32
C ARG A 144 -12.57 -4.22 -26.17
N VAL A 145 -12.87 -5.11 -25.25
CA VAL A 145 -14.25 -5.58 -24.95
C VAL A 145 -15.08 -4.42 -24.39
N PHE A 146 -14.55 -3.68 -23.43
CA PHE A 146 -15.25 -2.57 -22.79
C PHE A 146 -15.52 -1.42 -23.79
N ARG A 147 -14.53 -1.02 -24.57
CA ARG A 147 -14.69 0.03 -25.61
C ARG A 147 -15.69 -0.38 -26.69
N PHE A 148 -15.70 -1.66 -27.07
CA PHE A 148 -16.68 -2.19 -28.01
C PHE A 148 -18.12 -2.01 -27.47
N LEU A 149 -18.32 -2.26 -26.19
CA LEU A 149 -19.59 -2.07 -25.48
C LEU A 149 -19.86 -0.59 -25.09
N GLY A 150 -18.98 0.35 -25.43
CA GLY A 150 -19.19 1.78 -25.17
C GLY A 150 -18.77 2.26 -23.78
N MET A 151 -17.95 1.48 -23.05
CA MET A 151 -17.36 1.89 -21.77
C MET A 151 -15.92 2.35 -21.92
N GLU A 152 -15.49 3.26 -21.07
CA GLU A 152 -14.12 3.76 -20.99
C GLU A 152 -13.27 2.92 -20.06
N THR A 153 -12.01 2.70 -20.45
CA THR A 153 -11.03 1.96 -19.65
C THR A 153 -9.84 2.85 -19.37
N GLY A 154 -9.49 2.99 -18.09
CA GLY A 154 -8.33 3.70 -17.62
C GLY A 154 -7.26 2.76 -17.05
N VAL A 155 -6.03 3.26 -16.91
CA VAL A 155 -4.93 2.55 -16.27
C VAL A 155 -4.08 3.49 -15.42
N ILE A 156 -3.82 3.11 -14.18
CA ILE A 156 -2.95 3.82 -13.25
C ILE A 156 -1.60 3.10 -13.21
N LEU A 157 -0.56 3.85 -13.57
CA LEU A 157 0.82 3.37 -13.62
C LEU A 157 1.72 4.29 -12.78
N SER A 158 2.85 3.76 -12.34
CA SER A 158 3.86 4.55 -11.66
C SER A 158 4.37 5.69 -12.54
N GLY A 159 4.65 6.85 -11.94
CA GLY A 159 5.19 8.01 -12.64
C GLY A 159 4.20 8.88 -13.41
N GLN A 160 2.91 8.54 -13.47
CA GLN A 160 1.89 9.41 -14.07
C GLN A 160 1.66 10.67 -13.22
N ASP A 161 1.41 11.79 -13.89
CA ASP A 161 1.04 13.05 -13.24
C ASP A 161 -0.41 13.04 -12.73
N PRO A 162 -0.77 13.93 -11.77
CA PRO A 162 -2.10 13.93 -11.15
C PRO A 162 -3.25 14.17 -12.14
N ALA A 163 -3.06 14.98 -13.19
CA ALA A 163 -4.11 15.26 -14.17
C ALA A 163 -4.41 14.02 -15.02
N THR A 164 -3.36 13.31 -15.45
CA THR A 164 -3.47 12.02 -16.13
C THR A 164 -4.16 11.00 -15.23
N ARG A 165 -3.73 10.85 -13.96
CA ARG A 165 -4.37 9.92 -13.01
C ARG A 165 -5.86 10.21 -12.86
N ARG A 166 -6.25 11.48 -12.70
CA ARG A 166 -7.66 11.86 -12.57
C ARG A 166 -8.46 11.47 -13.82
N ALA A 167 -7.91 11.66 -14.99
CA ALA A 167 -8.56 11.23 -16.23
C ALA A 167 -8.76 9.71 -16.26
N GLN A 168 -7.75 8.95 -15.85
CA GLN A 168 -7.82 7.48 -15.78
C GLN A 168 -8.84 6.99 -14.75
N TYR A 169 -8.89 7.60 -13.54
CA TYR A 169 -9.90 7.26 -12.53
C TYR A 169 -11.34 7.63 -12.95
N ASN A 170 -11.50 8.59 -13.85
CA ASN A 170 -12.82 8.96 -14.37
C ASN A 170 -13.38 7.98 -15.40
N ALA A 171 -12.58 7.05 -15.90
CA ALA A 171 -13.05 5.97 -16.75
C ALA A 171 -14.06 5.06 -16.00
N ASP A 172 -14.89 4.33 -16.74
CA ASP A 172 -15.86 3.40 -16.13
C ASP A 172 -15.17 2.25 -15.38
N ILE A 173 -14.04 1.77 -15.90
CA ILE A 173 -13.24 0.68 -15.33
C ILE A 173 -11.77 1.10 -15.34
N THR A 174 -11.12 1.07 -14.18
CA THR A 174 -9.72 1.49 -14.04
C THR A 174 -8.86 0.33 -13.53
N TYR A 175 -7.81 0.01 -14.28
CA TYR A 175 -6.79 -0.97 -13.90
C TYR A 175 -5.63 -0.29 -13.18
N GLY A 176 -4.94 -1.00 -12.28
CA GLY A 176 -3.76 -0.50 -11.59
C GLY A 176 -3.24 -1.47 -10.55
N THR A 177 -2.17 -1.09 -9.85
CA THR A 177 -1.61 -1.90 -8.77
C THR A 177 -2.17 -1.49 -7.41
N ASN A 178 -2.17 -2.41 -6.46
CA ASN A 178 -2.56 -2.15 -5.07
C ASN A 178 -1.77 -0.98 -4.46
N ASN A 179 -0.48 -0.88 -4.76
CA ASN A 179 0.38 0.18 -4.24
C ASN A 179 -0.01 1.55 -4.80
N GLU A 180 -0.19 1.66 -6.12
CA GLU A 180 -0.55 2.94 -6.75
C GLU A 180 -1.93 3.44 -6.29
N PHE A 181 -2.94 2.55 -6.23
CA PHE A 181 -4.26 2.89 -5.70
C PHE A 181 -4.20 3.34 -4.24
N GLY A 182 -3.43 2.64 -3.41
CA GLY A 182 -3.29 2.97 -2.01
C GLY A 182 -2.49 4.25 -1.78
N PHE A 183 -1.45 4.52 -2.57
CA PHE A 183 -0.73 5.79 -2.50
C PHE A 183 -1.56 6.96 -2.99
N ASP A 184 -2.39 6.79 -4.02
CA ASP A 184 -3.32 7.83 -4.45
C ASP A 184 -4.37 8.13 -3.37
N TYR A 185 -4.89 7.10 -2.69
CA TYR A 185 -5.75 7.30 -1.52
C TYR A 185 -5.07 8.14 -0.44
N LEU A 186 -3.81 7.86 -0.12
CA LEU A 186 -3.08 8.65 0.87
C LEU A 186 -2.83 10.08 0.39
N ARG A 187 -2.47 10.27 -0.88
CA ARG A 187 -2.26 11.60 -1.50
C ARG A 187 -3.54 12.43 -1.49
N ASP A 188 -4.66 11.85 -1.87
CA ASP A 188 -5.97 12.52 -1.86
C ASP A 188 -6.37 13.00 -0.46
N ASN A 189 -6.03 12.22 0.57
CA ASN A 189 -6.30 12.62 1.96
C ASN A 189 -5.30 13.66 2.51
N MET A 190 -4.26 13.99 1.75
CA MET A 190 -3.33 15.10 2.04
C MET A 190 -3.62 16.35 1.17
N ALA A 191 -4.56 16.29 0.24
CA ALA A 191 -4.88 17.36 -0.72
C ALA A 191 -5.38 18.64 -0.04
N TRP A 192 -5.12 19.79 -0.65
CA TRP A 192 -5.51 21.12 -0.19
C TRP A 192 -6.73 21.70 -0.92
N SER A 193 -7.04 21.13 -2.08
CA SER A 193 -8.20 21.51 -2.87
C SER A 193 -8.84 20.30 -3.53
N LEU A 194 -10.11 20.42 -3.94
CA LEU A 194 -10.80 19.36 -4.69
C LEU A 194 -10.12 19.06 -6.02
N ASP A 195 -9.48 20.06 -6.62
CA ASP A 195 -8.78 19.91 -7.89
C ASP A 195 -7.50 19.08 -7.80
N GLU A 196 -6.99 18.82 -6.58
CA GLU A 196 -5.85 17.94 -6.36
C GLU A 196 -6.25 16.47 -6.24
N LEU A 197 -7.53 16.20 -5.92
CA LEU A 197 -8.04 14.84 -5.78
C LEU A 197 -8.04 14.10 -7.11
N VAL A 198 -7.57 12.86 -7.11
CA VAL A 198 -7.54 12.04 -8.32
C VAL A 198 -8.59 10.93 -8.31
N GLN A 199 -8.92 10.36 -7.14
CA GLN A 199 -9.89 9.27 -7.00
C GLN A 199 -11.31 9.79 -6.82
N ARG A 200 -12.32 9.06 -7.38
CA ARG A 200 -13.74 9.37 -7.22
C ARG A 200 -14.39 8.74 -5.98
N GLY A 201 -13.77 7.72 -5.42
CA GLY A 201 -14.28 6.91 -4.32
C GLY A 201 -13.98 5.43 -4.51
N HIS A 202 -14.41 4.61 -3.55
CA HIS A 202 -14.08 3.17 -3.47
C HIS A 202 -15.36 2.34 -3.58
N HIS A 203 -15.97 2.30 -4.78
CA HIS A 203 -17.25 1.60 -4.98
C HIS A 203 -17.05 0.09 -5.09
N TYR A 204 -16.33 -0.40 -6.10
CA TYR A 204 -16.10 -1.82 -6.30
C TYR A 204 -14.67 -2.12 -6.73
N ALA A 205 -14.05 -3.09 -6.06
CA ALA A 205 -12.74 -3.62 -6.46
C ALA A 205 -12.79 -5.11 -6.77
N ILE A 206 -12.14 -5.49 -7.87
CA ILE A 206 -11.81 -6.87 -8.23
C ILE A 206 -10.29 -7.00 -8.09
N VAL A 207 -9.84 -7.81 -7.14
CA VAL A 207 -8.40 -8.02 -6.88
C VAL A 207 -7.95 -9.31 -7.59
N ASP A 208 -7.10 -9.14 -8.61
CA ASP A 208 -6.44 -10.28 -9.27
C ASP A 208 -5.24 -10.75 -8.42
N GLU A 209 -5.01 -12.06 -8.36
CA GLU A 209 -4.05 -12.68 -7.45
C GLU A 209 -4.26 -12.22 -6.00
N VAL A 210 -5.53 -12.29 -5.56
CA VAL A 210 -6.00 -11.77 -4.26
C VAL A 210 -5.23 -12.32 -3.06
N ASP A 211 -4.71 -13.51 -3.14
CA ASP A 211 -3.89 -14.14 -2.11
C ASP A 211 -2.49 -13.51 -2.00
N SER A 212 -1.93 -13.00 -3.10
CA SER A 212 -0.71 -12.21 -3.04
C SER A 212 -0.94 -10.90 -2.30
N ILE A 213 -1.92 -10.15 -2.80
CA ILE A 213 -2.16 -8.78 -2.36
C ILE A 213 -2.70 -8.74 -0.93
N LEU A 214 -3.72 -9.54 -0.63
CA LEU A 214 -4.40 -9.48 0.67
C LEU A 214 -3.77 -10.36 1.76
N ILE A 215 -2.87 -11.28 1.41
CA ILE A 215 -2.19 -12.14 2.38
C ILE A 215 -0.68 -11.87 2.40
N ASP A 216 0.04 -12.09 1.30
CA ASP A 216 1.50 -12.00 1.32
C ASP A 216 2.00 -10.57 1.53
N GLU A 217 1.49 -9.63 0.76
CA GLU A 217 1.85 -8.22 0.81
C GLU A 217 1.27 -7.48 2.01
N ALA A 218 0.17 -7.99 2.59
CA ALA A 218 -0.54 -7.39 3.71
C ALA A 218 0.20 -7.47 5.07
N ARG A 219 1.52 -7.65 5.05
CA ARG A 219 2.41 -7.58 6.22
C ARG A 219 2.98 -6.19 6.45
N THR A 220 3.04 -5.38 5.39
CA THR A 220 3.66 -4.05 5.40
C THR A 220 2.61 -3.01 5.03
N PRO A 221 2.45 -1.94 5.82
CA PRO A 221 1.57 -0.84 5.45
C PRO A 221 2.16 -0.01 4.30
N LEU A 222 1.30 0.74 3.62
CA LEU A 222 1.69 1.81 2.72
C LEU A 222 2.01 3.06 3.54
N ILE A 223 3.16 3.66 3.31
CA ILE A 223 3.64 4.81 4.07
C ILE A 223 4.15 5.88 3.10
N ILE A 224 3.66 7.10 3.24
CA ILE A 224 4.25 8.30 2.65
C ILE A 224 5.05 8.98 3.74
N SER A 225 6.33 9.19 3.52
CA SER A 225 7.21 9.91 4.43
C SER A 225 7.96 11.05 3.73
N GLY A 226 8.28 12.07 4.48
CA GLY A 226 9.04 13.22 4.03
C GLY A 226 10.07 13.65 5.06
N PRO A 227 10.97 14.58 4.70
CA PRO A 227 11.94 15.10 5.65
C PRO A 227 11.22 15.81 6.81
N ALA A 228 11.61 15.52 8.04
CA ALA A 228 11.11 16.23 9.22
C ALA A 228 11.38 17.72 9.10
N GLN A 229 10.37 18.54 9.32
CA GLN A 229 10.53 20.00 9.40
C GLN A 229 10.90 20.34 10.84
N GLY A 230 12.08 20.92 11.08
CA GLY A 230 12.45 21.39 12.41
C GLY A 230 13.96 21.52 12.66
N GLU A 231 14.30 22.10 13.80
CA GLU A 231 15.68 22.32 14.26
C GLU A 231 16.36 21.04 14.83
N ALA A 232 15.77 19.85 14.65
CA ALA A 232 16.27 18.59 15.20
C ALA A 232 17.75 18.32 14.83
N ASN A 233 18.18 18.68 13.62
CA ASN A 233 19.55 18.50 13.17
C ASN A 233 20.57 19.29 14.00
N ARG A 234 20.17 20.43 14.56
CA ARG A 234 21.01 21.24 15.49
C ARG A 234 21.29 20.45 16.78
N TRP A 235 20.27 19.78 17.32
CA TRP A 235 20.41 19.03 18.56
C TRP A 235 21.33 17.82 18.42
N TYR A 236 21.29 17.08 17.31
CA TYR A 236 22.25 15.98 17.08
C TYR A 236 23.71 16.48 17.11
N ALA A 237 24.00 17.60 16.45
CA ALA A 237 25.32 18.18 16.44
C ALA A 237 25.74 18.70 17.83
N GLU A 238 24.82 19.31 18.59
CA GLU A 238 25.08 19.80 19.93
C GLU A 238 25.35 18.64 20.91
N PHE A 239 24.49 17.62 20.95
CA PHE A 239 24.70 16.49 21.83
C PHE A 239 25.94 15.65 21.45
N ALA A 240 26.28 15.54 20.17
CA ALA A 240 27.53 14.91 19.76
C ALA A 240 28.77 15.64 20.34
N ARG A 241 28.71 16.99 20.54
CA ARG A 241 29.78 17.76 21.19
C ARG A 241 29.82 17.55 22.71
N VAL A 242 28.65 17.56 23.37
CA VAL A 242 28.50 17.34 24.81
C VAL A 242 29.03 15.98 25.20
N VAL A 243 28.54 14.93 24.53
CA VAL A 243 28.87 13.52 24.84
C VAL A 243 30.35 13.19 24.69
N ARG A 244 31.10 13.94 23.85
CA ARG A 244 32.57 13.77 23.79
C ARG A 244 33.28 14.01 25.10
N ARG A 245 32.71 14.85 26.00
CA ARG A 245 33.25 15.22 27.30
C ARG A 245 32.79 14.31 28.42
N LEU A 246 31.75 13.50 28.19
CA LEU A 246 31.23 12.57 29.17
C LEU A 246 32.08 11.29 29.21
N GLU A 247 32.28 10.68 30.39
CA GLU A 247 33.09 9.50 30.63
C GLU A 247 32.23 8.33 31.13
N GLU A 248 32.49 7.12 30.62
CA GLU A 248 31.85 5.90 31.08
C GLU A 248 32.19 5.63 32.55
N GLY A 249 31.24 5.11 33.31
CA GLY A 249 31.37 4.80 34.75
C GLY A 249 31.18 6.02 35.67
N THR A 250 31.33 7.26 35.14
CA THR A 250 31.09 8.51 35.88
C THR A 250 29.79 9.19 35.46
N HIS A 251 29.59 9.33 34.15
CA HIS A 251 28.46 10.08 33.58
C HIS A 251 27.40 9.19 32.97
N TYR A 252 27.77 7.99 32.52
CA TYR A 252 26.88 7.00 31.94
C TYR A 252 27.43 5.58 32.07
N GLU A 253 26.55 4.59 31.99
CA GLU A 253 26.87 3.17 31.96
C GLU A 253 26.48 2.56 30.63
N VAL A 254 27.22 1.51 30.17
CA VAL A 254 26.96 0.81 28.90
C VAL A 254 26.80 -0.69 29.13
N ASP A 255 25.66 -1.25 28.74
CA ASP A 255 25.47 -2.69 28.65
C ASP A 255 25.68 -3.16 27.21
N HIS A 256 26.88 -3.61 26.90
CA HIS A 256 27.27 -4.10 25.59
C HIS A 256 26.48 -5.36 25.16
N LYS A 257 25.99 -6.15 26.11
CA LYS A 257 25.21 -7.38 25.79
C LYS A 257 23.79 -7.05 25.36
N LYS A 258 23.17 -6.07 26.05
CA LYS A 258 21.81 -5.62 25.73
C LYS A 258 21.78 -4.49 24.70
N LYS A 259 22.96 -3.95 24.32
CA LYS A 259 23.10 -2.76 23.46
C LYS A 259 22.32 -1.56 23.99
N THR A 260 22.36 -1.33 25.32
CA THR A 260 21.66 -0.22 26.01
C THR A 260 22.65 0.68 26.73
N VAL A 261 22.25 1.95 26.92
CA VAL A 261 23.00 2.92 27.71
C VAL A 261 22.13 3.50 28.82
N GLY A 262 22.69 3.78 29.96
CA GLY A 262 22.04 4.44 31.09
C GLY A 262 22.80 5.72 31.44
N ILE A 263 22.13 6.87 31.51
CA ILE A 263 22.75 8.13 31.92
C ILE A 263 22.66 8.22 33.44
N LEU A 264 23.78 8.52 34.07
CA LEU A 264 23.90 8.71 35.53
C LEU A 264 23.66 10.17 35.90
N GLU A 265 23.34 10.43 37.16
CA GLU A 265 23.03 11.76 37.67
C GLU A 265 24.10 12.81 37.34
N PRO A 266 25.44 12.55 37.52
CA PRO A 266 26.49 13.49 37.11
C PRO A 266 26.50 13.79 35.60
N GLY A 267 26.03 12.84 34.78
CA GLY A 267 25.89 13.03 33.35
C GLY A 267 24.72 13.93 32.98
N ILE A 268 23.64 13.88 33.74
CA ILE A 268 22.47 14.75 33.58
C ILE A 268 22.87 16.19 33.99
N GLU A 269 23.47 16.36 35.16
CA GLU A 269 23.96 17.67 35.63
C GLU A 269 24.90 18.33 34.60
N ALA A 270 25.85 17.58 34.03
CA ALA A 270 26.77 18.08 33.03
C ALA A 270 26.09 18.53 31.73
N VAL A 271 25.00 17.90 31.37
CA VAL A 271 24.19 18.27 30.21
C VAL A 271 23.33 19.51 30.50
N GLU A 272 22.68 19.54 31.65
CA GLU A 272 21.88 20.69 32.13
C GLU A 272 22.74 21.98 32.20
N ASP A 273 23.92 21.89 32.81
CA ASP A 273 24.89 22.98 32.87
C ASP A 273 25.31 23.46 31.46
N HIS A 274 25.54 22.53 30.54
CA HIS A 274 25.96 22.85 29.18
C HIS A 274 24.86 23.53 28.37
N LEU A 275 23.63 23.07 28.53
CA LEU A 275 22.46 23.57 27.78
C LEU A 275 21.83 24.82 28.46
N GLY A 276 22.15 25.07 29.73
CA GLY A 276 21.60 26.18 30.53
C GLY A 276 20.13 25.91 30.92
N ILE A 277 19.74 24.66 31.07
CA ILE A 277 18.39 24.23 31.48
C ILE A 277 18.40 23.75 32.93
N VAL A 278 17.31 23.95 33.66
CA VAL A 278 17.22 23.63 35.08
C VAL A 278 16.91 22.15 35.33
N ASN A 279 16.14 21.50 34.44
CA ASN A 279 15.76 20.12 34.60
C ASN A 279 15.50 19.46 33.22
N LEU A 280 16.32 18.46 32.91
CA LEU A 280 16.24 17.74 31.66
C LEU A 280 14.98 16.84 31.56
N TYR A 281 14.40 16.44 32.71
CA TYR A 281 13.23 15.56 32.79
C TYR A 281 11.89 16.33 32.82
N GLU A 282 11.90 17.66 32.71
CA GLU A 282 10.64 18.37 32.50
C GLU A 282 9.98 17.97 31.17
N SER A 283 8.64 17.98 31.14
CA SER A 283 7.87 17.52 29.98
C SER A 283 8.25 18.20 28.66
N GLN A 284 8.63 19.48 28.72
CA GLN A 284 9.10 20.25 27.56
C GLN A 284 10.51 19.84 27.07
N ASN A 285 11.33 19.20 27.90
CA ASN A 285 12.70 18.79 27.63
C ASN A 285 12.83 17.29 27.32
N THR A 286 11.76 16.51 27.39
CA THR A 286 11.77 15.03 27.24
C THR A 286 12.41 14.59 25.92
N THR A 287 12.24 15.34 24.85
CA THR A 287 12.86 15.08 23.54
C THR A 287 14.39 15.16 23.59
N LEU A 288 14.94 16.01 24.45
CA LEU A 288 16.40 16.18 24.58
C LEU A 288 17.06 14.93 25.18
N ILE A 289 16.36 14.19 26.04
CA ILE A 289 16.84 12.93 26.61
C ILE A 289 17.10 11.89 25.53
N GLN A 290 16.26 11.85 24.51
CA GLN A 290 16.44 10.94 23.38
C GLN A 290 17.69 11.27 22.57
N PHE A 291 17.93 12.57 22.28
CA PHE A 291 19.16 13.01 21.61
C PHE A 291 20.41 12.65 22.42
N LEU A 292 20.37 12.84 23.75
CA LEU A 292 21.46 12.46 24.64
C LEU A 292 21.73 10.95 24.59
N ASN A 293 20.68 10.13 24.76
CA ASN A 293 20.81 8.66 24.71
C ASN A 293 21.37 8.21 23.36
N ASN A 294 20.89 8.76 22.26
CA ASN A 294 21.35 8.40 20.91
C ASN A 294 22.80 8.83 20.67
N ALA A 295 23.20 9.98 21.18
CA ALA A 295 24.59 10.44 21.09
C ALA A 295 25.55 9.52 21.87
N VAL A 296 25.16 9.06 23.09
CA VAL A 296 25.94 8.09 23.87
C VAL A 296 25.96 6.72 23.19
N LYS A 297 24.81 6.23 22.68
CA LYS A 297 24.75 4.99 21.88
C LYS A 297 25.69 5.07 20.67
N ALA A 298 25.62 6.15 19.91
CA ALA A 298 26.48 6.35 18.74
C ALA A 298 27.97 6.35 19.10
N LYS A 299 28.33 6.94 20.27
CA LYS A 299 29.71 6.97 20.76
C LYS A 299 30.22 5.57 21.14
N GLU A 300 29.44 4.81 21.91
CA GLU A 300 29.90 3.60 22.59
C GLU A 300 29.55 2.30 21.86
N LEU A 301 28.34 2.20 21.31
CA LEU A 301 27.82 0.94 20.76
C LEU A 301 28.04 0.79 19.26
N PHE A 302 28.28 1.89 18.53
CA PHE A 302 28.48 1.84 17.09
C PHE A 302 29.90 2.26 16.73
N LYS A 303 30.68 1.33 16.17
CA LYS A 303 32.10 1.54 15.85
C LYS A 303 32.29 1.67 14.33
N ARG A 304 33.06 2.69 13.94
CA ARG A 304 33.45 2.89 12.53
C ARG A 304 34.23 1.70 12.02
N ASP A 305 34.06 1.36 10.76
CA ASP A 305 34.69 0.26 10.03
C ASP A 305 34.30 -1.14 10.54
N LYS A 306 33.33 -1.22 11.46
CA LYS A 306 32.75 -2.44 11.95
C LYS A 306 31.22 -2.45 11.75
N ASP A 307 30.52 -1.52 12.37
CA ASP A 307 29.05 -1.42 12.34
C ASP A 307 28.58 -0.50 11.19
N TYR A 308 29.45 0.42 10.78
CA TYR A 308 29.20 1.33 9.67
C TYR A 308 30.53 1.81 9.04
N VAL A 309 30.46 2.32 7.82
CA VAL A 309 31.55 3.01 7.11
C VAL A 309 31.10 4.38 6.65
N VAL A 310 32.06 5.29 6.47
CA VAL A 310 31.81 6.61 5.87
C VAL A 310 32.35 6.61 4.45
N LEU A 311 31.44 6.63 3.47
CA LEU A 311 31.76 6.62 2.04
C LEU A 311 31.09 7.83 1.38
N ASP A 312 31.83 8.57 0.57
CA ASP A 312 31.34 9.74 -0.17
C ASP A 312 30.69 10.81 0.73
N GLY A 313 31.11 10.93 2.00
CA GLY A 313 30.55 11.85 2.98
C GLY A 313 29.22 11.39 3.61
N GLU A 314 28.87 10.13 3.45
CA GLU A 314 27.66 9.54 4.02
C GLU A 314 27.99 8.34 4.91
N VAL A 315 27.25 8.17 6.01
CA VAL A 315 27.30 6.98 6.85
C VAL A 315 26.54 5.86 6.16
N GLN A 316 27.15 4.69 6.00
CA GLN A 316 26.53 3.50 5.44
C GLN A 316 26.68 2.34 6.41
N ILE A 317 25.59 1.61 6.63
CA ILE A 317 25.56 0.47 7.57
C ILE A 317 26.36 -0.70 6.98
N VAL A 318 27.11 -1.40 7.82
CA VAL A 318 27.75 -2.68 7.52
C VAL A 318 26.95 -3.79 8.20
N ASP A 319 26.55 -4.79 7.42
CA ASP A 319 25.86 -5.97 7.94
C ASP A 319 26.80 -6.80 8.82
N GLU A 320 26.40 -7.06 10.06
CA GLU A 320 27.22 -7.74 11.09
C GLU A 320 27.58 -9.19 10.69
N HIS A 321 26.72 -9.84 9.87
CA HIS A 321 26.90 -11.25 9.51
C HIS A 321 27.67 -11.44 8.19
N THR A 322 27.42 -10.56 7.22
CA THR A 322 28.00 -10.69 5.87
C THR A 322 29.16 -9.75 5.61
N GLY A 323 29.38 -8.73 6.47
CA GLY A 323 30.38 -7.68 6.26
C GLY A 323 30.12 -6.79 5.04
N ARG A 324 28.93 -6.86 4.44
CA ARG A 324 28.55 -6.07 3.26
C ARG A 324 27.94 -4.73 3.63
N VAL A 325 28.24 -3.73 2.83
CA VAL A 325 27.63 -2.41 2.98
C VAL A 325 26.16 -2.47 2.52
N LEU A 326 25.25 -2.07 3.40
CA LEU A 326 23.83 -1.99 3.14
C LEU A 326 23.48 -0.59 2.62
N ALA A 327 23.63 -0.38 1.32
CA ALA A 327 23.35 0.92 0.71
C ALA A 327 21.87 1.33 0.87
N GLY A 328 21.66 2.59 1.28
CA GLY A 328 20.31 3.16 1.44
C GLY A 328 19.57 2.81 2.74
N ARG A 329 20.11 1.90 3.57
CA ARG A 329 19.56 1.63 4.91
C ARG A 329 20.10 2.61 5.94
N ARG A 330 19.27 2.94 6.93
CA ARG A 330 19.61 3.80 8.06
C ARG A 330 19.25 3.11 9.37
N TYR A 331 19.98 3.40 10.45
CA TYR A 331 19.56 3.01 11.80
C TYR A 331 18.34 3.83 12.20
N ASN A 332 17.41 3.23 12.91
CA ASN A 332 16.16 3.86 13.34
C ASN A 332 16.37 4.76 14.58
N GLU A 333 15.33 5.45 15.01
CA GLU A 333 15.23 6.20 16.28
C GLU A 333 16.26 7.32 16.42
N GLY A 334 16.71 7.93 15.33
CA GLY A 334 17.69 9.00 15.39
C GLY A 334 19.15 8.54 15.64
N VAL A 335 19.41 7.24 15.77
CA VAL A 335 20.78 6.71 15.97
C VAL A 335 21.66 7.00 14.76
N HIS A 336 21.11 6.92 13.54
CA HIS A 336 21.89 7.20 12.32
C HIS A 336 22.35 8.67 12.28
N GLN A 337 21.48 9.60 12.62
CA GLN A 337 21.78 11.01 12.71
C GLN A 337 22.81 11.32 13.81
N ALA A 338 22.71 10.60 14.93
CA ALA A 338 23.71 10.71 16.00
C ALA A 338 25.09 10.21 15.54
N ILE A 339 25.15 9.17 14.69
CA ILE A 339 26.39 8.69 14.06
C ILE A 339 26.89 9.69 13.03
N GLU A 340 26.03 10.26 12.18
CA GLU A 340 26.38 11.31 11.23
C GLU A 340 26.99 12.51 11.97
N ALA A 341 26.36 12.95 13.06
CA ALA A 341 26.89 14.03 13.91
C ALA A 341 28.22 13.66 14.61
N LYS A 342 28.37 12.42 15.07
CA LYS A 342 29.61 11.90 15.64
C LYS A 342 30.75 11.96 14.64
N GLU A 343 30.53 11.54 13.39
CA GLU A 343 31.51 11.54 12.32
C GLU A 343 31.73 12.93 11.69
N GLY A 344 30.89 13.91 12.03
CA GLY A 344 30.99 15.26 11.47
C GLY A 344 30.60 15.36 9.99
N VAL A 345 29.83 14.41 9.49
CA VAL A 345 29.23 14.49 8.16
C VAL A 345 27.92 15.25 8.22
N GLU A 346 27.34 15.59 7.07
CA GLU A 346 26.04 16.25 7.02
C GLU A 346 24.96 15.39 7.68
N VAL A 347 24.30 15.94 8.72
CA VAL A 347 23.19 15.27 9.38
C VAL A 347 21.95 15.41 8.50
N LYS A 348 21.54 14.29 7.89
CA LYS A 348 20.33 14.27 7.05
C LYS A 348 19.08 14.20 7.93
N PRO A 349 18.05 14.98 7.62
CA PRO A 349 16.81 14.94 8.40
C PRO A 349 16.23 13.52 8.42
N GLU A 350 15.61 13.16 9.52
CA GLU A 350 14.83 11.93 9.63
C GLU A 350 13.57 12.06 8.78
N ASN A 351 13.18 10.96 8.15
CA ASN A 351 11.91 10.96 7.44
C ASN A 351 10.78 10.76 8.44
N GLN A 352 9.86 11.70 8.47
CA GLN A 352 8.66 11.64 9.26
C GLN A 352 7.52 11.02 8.44
N THR A 353 6.72 10.16 9.06
CA THR A 353 5.50 9.61 8.45
C THR A 353 4.49 10.74 8.25
N LEU A 354 4.10 10.98 6.99
CA LEU A 354 3.09 11.98 6.63
C LEU A 354 1.70 11.36 6.51
N ALA A 355 1.64 10.14 5.98
CA ALA A 355 0.40 9.37 5.87
C ALA A 355 0.73 7.88 5.82
N THR A 356 -0.16 7.05 6.36
CA THR A 356 -0.02 5.60 6.37
C THR A 356 -1.38 4.91 6.33
N VAL A 357 -1.45 3.74 5.71
CA VAL A 357 -2.61 2.84 5.73
C VAL A 357 -2.14 1.40 5.51
N THR A 358 -2.72 0.44 6.24
CA THR A 358 -2.52 -0.98 5.91
C THR A 358 -3.35 -1.37 4.70
N LEU A 359 -2.86 -2.34 3.90
CA LEU A 359 -3.64 -2.87 2.77
C LEU A 359 -4.98 -3.42 3.24
N GLN A 360 -5.02 -4.05 4.43
CA GLN A 360 -6.26 -4.56 5.00
C GLN A 360 -7.31 -3.45 5.16
N ASN A 361 -6.96 -2.33 5.78
CA ASN A 361 -7.89 -1.24 6.01
C ASN A 361 -8.21 -0.47 4.72
N TYR A 362 -7.24 -0.34 3.80
CA TYR A 362 -7.50 0.24 2.49
C TYR A 362 -8.58 -0.54 1.72
N PHE A 363 -8.44 -1.87 1.60
CA PHE A 363 -9.40 -2.68 0.87
C PHE A 363 -10.76 -2.83 1.57
N ARG A 364 -10.80 -2.75 2.89
CA ARG A 364 -12.06 -2.69 3.67
C ARG A 364 -12.84 -1.40 3.46
N GLY A 365 -12.22 -0.37 2.90
CA GLY A 365 -12.86 0.89 2.54
C GLY A 365 -13.70 0.85 1.25
N TYR A 366 -13.66 -0.25 0.48
CA TYR A 366 -14.54 -0.42 -0.68
C TYR A 366 -15.96 -0.82 -0.25
N ASP A 367 -16.99 -0.24 -0.88
CA ASP A 367 -18.39 -0.65 -0.69
C ASP A 367 -18.57 -2.12 -1.02
N LYS A 368 -17.85 -2.62 -2.04
CA LYS A 368 -17.86 -4.00 -2.50
C LYS A 368 -16.45 -4.44 -2.89
N LEU A 369 -16.03 -5.57 -2.36
CA LEU A 369 -14.74 -6.19 -2.63
C LEU A 369 -14.95 -7.61 -3.17
N SER A 370 -14.13 -8.01 -4.11
CA SER A 370 -14.02 -9.38 -4.59
C SER A 370 -12.61 -9.68 -5.07
N GLY A 371 -12.32 -10.94 -5.34
CA GLY A 371 -11.00 -11.28 -5.84
C GLY A 371 -10.95 -12.64 -6.52
N MET A 372 -9.85 -12.90 -7.20
CA MET A 372 -9.64 -14.17 -7.91
C MET A 372 -8.19 -14.62 -7.72
N THR A 373 -8.01 -15.93 -7.61
CA THR A 373 -6.69 -16.58 -7.52
C THR A 373 -6.81 -18.07 -7.82
N GLY A 374 -5.70 -18.75 -8.00
CA GLY A 374 -5.64 -20.22 -8.12
C GLY A 374 -5.61 -20.97 -6.79
N THR A 375 -5.50 -20.28 -5.66
CA THR A 375 -5.08 -20.85 -4.36
C THR A 375 -5.61 -20.08 -3.13
N ALA A 376 -6.91 -19.92 -2.97
CA ALA A 376 -7.51 -19.20 -1.83
C ALA A 376 -8.01 -20.12 -0.70
N GLU A 377 -8.38 -21.39 -1.01
CA GLU A 377 -9.03 -22.30 -0.06
C GLU A 377 -8.24 -22.46 1.25
N THR A 378 -6.90 -22.46 1.18
CA THR A 378 -6.04 -22.63 2.36
C THR A 378 -6.15 -21.46 3.35
N GLU A 379 -6.46 -20.25 2.87
CA GLU A 379 -6.52 -19.00 3.63
C GLU A 379 -7.99 -18.51 3.79
N ALA A 380 -8.98 -19.35 3.47
CA ALA A 380 -10.40 -18.96 3.48
C ALA A 380 -10.86 -18.37 4.83
N ALA A 381 -10.35 -18.89 5.94
CA ALA A 381 -10.67 -18.38 7.27
C ALA A 381 -10.15 -16.96 7.49
N GLU A 382 -8.96 -16.63 6.99
CA GLU A 382 -8.38 -15.29 7.09
C GLU A 382 -9.11 -14.32 6.16
N PHE A 383 -9.43 -14.69 4.93
CA PHE A 383 -10.23 -13.88 4.02
C PHE A 383 -11.59 -13.51 4.62
N THR A 384 -12.27 -14.49 5.24
CA THR A 384 -13.57 -14.25 5.86
C THR A 384 -13.45 -13.37 7.09
N SER A 385 -12.49 -13.62 7.98
CA SER A 385 -12.37 -12.89 9.25
C SER A 385 -11.84 -11.46 9.07
N THR A 386 -10.97 -11.23 8.09
CA THR A 386 -10.32 -9.93 7.86
C THR A 386 -11.10 -9.06 6.89
N TYR A 387 -11.56 -9.62 5.78
CA TYR A 387 -12.16 -8.86 4.67
C TYR A 387 -13.65 -9.16 4.46
N GLY A 388 -14.22 -10.13 5.17
CA GLY A 388 -15.61 -10.56 4.96
C GLY A 388 -15.83 -11.34 3.66
N LEU A 389 -14.75 -11.80 3.02
CA LEU A 389 -14.81 -12.48 1.73
C LEU A 389 -14.98 -14.00 1.89
N GLY A 390 -16.01 -14.54 1.26
CA GLY A 390 -16.16 -15.99 1.09
C GLY A 390 -15.31 -16.50 -0.08
N VAL A 391 -14.85 -17.76 0.00
CA VAL A 391 -14.09 -18.40 -1.09
C VAL A 391 -14.99 -19.40 -1.79
N VAL A 392 -15.14 -19.26 -3.11
CA VAL A 392 -15.91 -20.17 -3.98
C VAL A 392 -14.95 -20.88 -4.91
N VAL A 393 -14.78 -22.19 -4.73
CA VAL A 393 -13.93 -23.01 -5.58
C VAL A 393 -14.69 -23.35 -6.87
N ILE A 394 -14.23 -22.78 -7.97
CA ILE A 394 -14.81 -23.00 -9.29
C ILE A 394 -14.22 -24.28 -9.91
N PRO A 395 -15.04 -25.19 -10.45
CA PRO A 395 -14.53 -26.39 -11.11
C PRO A 395 -13.74 -26.00 -12.38
N PRO A 396 -12.68 -26.75 -12.74
CA PRO A 396 -11.95 -26.49 -13.97
C PRO A 396 -12.81 -26.81 -15.20
N ASN A 397 -12.57 -26.10 -16.30
CA ASN A 397 -13.28 -26.32 -17.57
C ASN A 397 -12.99 -27.71 -18.16
N ARG A 398 -11.75 -28.17 -18.04
CA ARG A 398 -11.35 -29.52 -18.47
C ARG A 398 -10.69 -30.27 -17.33
N PRO A 399 -10.84 -31.64 -17.29
CA PRO A 399 -10.17 -32.43 -16.26
C PRO A 399 -8.64 -32.22 -16.29
N LYS A 400 -8.04 -32.11 -15.10
CA LYS A 400 -6.58 -31.99 -14.93
C LYS A 400 -5.88 -33.26 -15.40
N GLN A 401 -4.93 -33.17 -16.33
CA GLN A 401 -4.08 -34.26 -16.79
C GLN A 401 -2.69 -34.26 -16.18
N ARG A 402 -2.26 -33.15 -15.56
CA ARG A 402 -0.94 -33.00 -14.92
C ARG A 402 -0.72 -34.07 -13.84
N VAL A 403 0.48 -34.64 -13.84
CA VAL A 403 0.93 -35.60 -12.84
C VAL A 403 1.85 -34.87 -11.83
N ASP A 404 1.42 -34.78 -10.58
CA ASP A 404 2.24 -34.25 -9.50
C ASP A 404 2.98 -35.43 -8.83
N ARG A 405 4.32 -35.55 -9.08
CA ARG A 405 5.16 -36.62 -8.54
C ARG A 405 5.45 -36.37 -7.06
N ASN A 406 5.81 -37.46 -6.35
CA ASN A 406 6.30 -37.35 -4.98
C ASN A 406 7.60 -36.53 -4.91
N ASP A 407 7.78 -35.82 -3.79
CA ASP A 407 9.02 -35.09 -3.54
C ASP A 407 10.20 -36.04 -3.37
N LEU A 408 11.35 -35.66 -3.89
CA LEU A 408 12.63 -36.30 -3.63
C LEU A 408 13.37 -35.49 -2.57
N VAL A 409 13.63 -36.07 -1.42
CA VAL A 409 14.30 -35.39 -0.30
C VAL A 409 15.68 -35.98 -0.10
N TYR A 410 16.68 -35.13 -0.10
CA TYR A 410 18.09 -35.49 0.08
C TYR A 410 18.60 -35.06 1.46
N LYS A 411 19.68 -35.70 1.96
CA LYS A 411 20.21 -35.36 3.29
C LYS A 411 20.78 -33.94 3.36
N ASN A 412 21.42 -33.47 2.28
CA ASN A 412 22.06 -32.17 2.23
C ASN A 412 21.89 -31.50 0.86
N GLU A 413 22.03 -30.18 0.83
CA GLU A 413 21.88 -29.36 -0.39
C GLU A 413 22.84 -29.78 -1.51
N LYS A 414 24.09 -30.16 -1.19
CA LYS A 414 25.06 -30.55 -2.21
C LYS A 414 24.55 -31.74 -3.02
N VAL A 415 24.07 -32.79 -2.35
CA VAL A 415 23.49 -33.96 -3.00
C VAL A 415 22.21 -33.64 -3.73
N LYS A 416 21.34 -32.78 -3.14
CA LYS A 416 20.15 -32.25 -3.81
C LYS A 416 20.55 -31.58 -5.13
N PHE A 417 21.52 -30.70 -5.12
CA PHE A 417 21.95 -29.98 -6.29
C PHE A 417 22.78 -30.80 -7.26
N ASP A 418 23.53 -31.77 -6.80
CA ASP A 418 24.14 -32.79 -7.69
C ASP A 418 23.08 -33.61 -8.43
N ALA A 419 21.94 -33.89 -7.77
CA ALA A 419 20.77 -34.57 -8.36
C ALA A 419 19.93 -33.71 -9.30
N VAL A 420 19.89 -32.41 -9.06
CA VAL A 420 19.13 -31.41 -9.85
C VAL A 420 20.06 -30.60 -10.77
N VAL A 421 21.35 -30.66 -10.56
CA VAL A 421 22.38 -29.78 -11.13
C VAL A 421 22.53 -28.49 -10.29
N SER A 422 23.49 -28.51 -9.33
CA SER A 422 23.71 -27.39 -8.41
C SER A 422 24.29 -26.17 -9.14
N ASP A 423 23.80 -24.99 -8.75
CA ASP A 423 24.06 -23.74 -9.46
C ASP A 423 23.60 -23.82 -10.94
N PHE A 424 22.29 -24.00 -11.08
CA PHE A 424 21.59 -24.39 -12.29
C PHE A 424 22.04 -23.64 -13.55
N SER A 425 22.21 -22.31 -13.46
CA SER A 425 22.64 -21.52 -14.61
C SER A 425 24.09 -21.79 -14.99
N THR A 426 25.02 -21.89 -14.01
CA THR A 426 26.43 -22.12 -14.25
C THR A 426 26.71 -23.53 -14.81
N LEU A 427 25.99 -24.54 -14.35
CA LEU A 427 26.15 -25.91 -14.81
C LEU A 427 25.45 -26.19 -16.13
N LEU A 428 24.27 -25.63 -16.34
CA LEU A 428 23.60 -25.67 -17.63
C LEU A 428 24.49 -25.03 -18.72
N ALA A 429 25.14 -23.92 -18.39
CA ALA A 429 26.12 -23.29 -19.27
C ALA A 429 27.36 -24.16 -19.50
N LYS A 430 27.87 -24.86 -18.46
CA LYS A 430 29.01 -25.82 -18.59
C LYS A 430 28.66 -27.03 -19.46
N GLU A 431 27.44 -27.53 -19.33
CA GLU A 431 26.94 -28.65 -20.14
C GLU A 431 26.47 -28.21 -21.53
N GLY A 432 26.56 -26.91 -21.86
CA GLY A 432 26.15 -26.35 -23.15
C GLY A 432 24.65 -26.28 -23.36
N ILE A 433 23.86 -26.39 -22.29
CA ILE A 433 22.39 -26.28 -22.34
C ILE A 433 21.99 -24.82 -22.36
N ARG A 434 21.30 -24.39 -23.41
CA ARG A 434 20.72 -23.04 -23.49
C ARG A 434 19.63 -22.90 -22.48
N HIS A 435 19.63 -21.80 -21.71
CA HIS A 435 18.61 -21.49 -20.73
C HIS A 435 18.42 -19.98 -20.57
N GLU A 436 17.23 -19.58 -20.17
CA GLU A 436 16.89 -18.20 -19.81
C GLU A 436 16.75 -18.09 -18.29
N VAL A 437 17.18 -16.94 -17.73
CA VAL A 437 17.09 -16.65 -16.29
C VAL A 437 16.06 -15.55 -16.06
N LEU A 438 15.07 -15.87 -15.25
CA LEU A 438 13.96 -15.01 -14.88
C LEU A 438 14.09 -14.60 -13.41
N ASN A 439 14.38 -13.34 -13.15
CA ASN A 439 14.51 -12.78 -11.80
C ASN A 439 14.11 -11.30 -11.76
N ALA A 440 13.95 -10.75 -10.57
CA ALA A 440 13.54 -9.37 -10.32
C ALA A 440 14.43 -8.28 -10.98
N LYS A 441 15.59 -8.63 -11.52
CA LYS A 441 16.48 -7.67 -12.22
C LYS A 441 16.14 -7.52 -13.70
N ASN A 442 15.28 -8.37 -14.26
CA ASN A 442 15.03 -8.48 -15.69
C ASN A 442 13.53 -8.23 -16.05
N HIS A 443 12.82 -7.41 -15.29
CA HIS A 443 11.37 -7.15 -15.50
C HIS A 443 11.01 -6.79 -16.95
N ALA A 444 11.81 -5.95 -17.62
CA ALA A 444 11.54 -5.54 -19.00
C ALA A 444 11.59 -6.70 -20.01
N ARG A 445 12.28 -7.81 -19.67
CA ARG A 445 12.40 -9.01 -20.51
C ARG A 445 11.54 -10.18 -20.02
N GLU A 446 10.91 -10.03 -18.89
CA GLU A 446 10.18 -11.10 -18.22
C GLU A 446 9.08 -11.69 -19.12
N ALA A 447 8.24 -10.83 -19.67
CA ALA A 447 7.16 -11.24 -20.56
C ALA A 447 7.68 -11.99 -21.81
N ALA A 448 8.79 -11.52 -22.40
CA ALA A 448 9.41 -12.16 -23.55
C ALA A 448 9.98 -13.55 -23.21
N ILE A 449 10.59 -13.70 -22.02
CA ILE A 449 11.13 -14.99 -21.56
C ILE A 449 9.97 -15.97 -21.29
N VAL A 450 8.91 -15.52 -20.61
CA VAL A 450 7.74 -16.36 -20.32
C VAL A 450 7.01 -16.78 -21.60
N ALA A 451 6.89 -15.87 -22.57
CA ALA A 451 6.29 -16.15 -23.87
C ALA A 451 7.02 -17.27 -24.65
N GLN A 452 8.31 -17.46 -24.40
CA GLN A 452 9.13 -18.51 -25.06
C GLN A 452 9.30 -19.77 -24.18
N ALA A 453 8.94 -19.72 -22.89
CA ALA A 453 9.19 -20.80 -21.93
C ALA A 453 8.46 -22.12 -22.26
N GLY A 454 7.37 -22.05 -23.03
CA GLY A 454 6.59 -23.23 -23.45
C GLY A 454 7.04 -23.90 -24.75
N ARG A 455 8.13 -23.44 -25.39
CA ARG A 455 8.63 -24.01 -26.64
C ARG A 455 9.38 -25.32 -26.42
N PRO A 456 9.46 -26.19 -27.45
CA PRO A 456 10.22 -27.43 -27.37
C PRO A 456 11.69 -27.17 -26.99
N GLY A 457 12.20 -27.88 -25.97
CA GLY A 457 13.59 -27.76 -25.51
C GLY A 457 13.94 -26.46 -24.77
N ALA A 458 12.96 -25.57 -24.51
CA ALA A 458 13.18 -24.38 -23.70
C ALA A 458 13.41 -24.74 -22.23
N VAL A 459 14.43 -24.13 -21.61
CA VAL A 459 14.72 -24.24 -20.18
C VAL A 459 14.71 -22.85 -19.57
N THR A 460 13.85 -22.63 -18.58
CA THR A 460 13.75 -21.37 -17.86
C THR A 460 14.06 -21.60 -16.38
N VAL A 461 15.04 -20.87 -15.84
CA VAL A 461 15.40 -20.86 -14.42
C VAL A 461 14.81 -19.59 -13.80
N ALA A 462 13.86 -19.75 -12.89
CA ALA A 462 13.13 -18.63 -12.31
C ALA A 462 13.25 -18.57 -10.79
N THR A 463 13.27 -17.36 -10.20
CA THR A 463 12.99 -17.17 -8.79
C THR A 463 11.49 -17.37 -8.54
N ASN A 464 11.11 -17.61 -7.29
CA ASN A 464 9.74 -18.06 -6.92
C ASN A 464 8.62 -17.24 -7.53
N MET A 465 8.77 -15.92 -7.58
CA MET A 465 7.69 -14.99 -7.95
C MET A 465 7.80 -14.49 -9.39
N ALA A 466 8.92 -14.72 -10.06
CA ALA A 466 9.10 -14.29 -11.44
C ALA A 466 8.11 -14.95 -12.39
N GLY A 467 7.47 -14.17 -13.25
CA GLY A 467 6.45 -14.61 -14.19
C GLY A 467 5.07 -14.87 -13.55
N ARG A 468 4.80 -14.35 -12.36
CA ARG A 468 3.47 -14.44 -11.74
C ARG A 468 2.46 -13.62 -12.55
N GLY A 469 1.23 -14.13 -12.67
CA GLY A 469 0.19 -13.49 -13.48
C GLY A 469 0.36 -13.66 -14.99
N THR A 470 1.49 -14.20 -15.47
CA THR A 470 1.73 -14.47 -16.90
C THR A 470 1.58 -15.94 -17.21
N ASP A 471 0.86 -16.26 -18.27
CA ASP A 471 0.61 -17.65 -18.68
C ASP A 471 1.75 -18.18 -19.57
N ILE A 472 2.23 -19.42 -19.27
CA ILE A 472 3.12 -20.15 -20.14
C ILE A 472 2.25 -20.97 -21.10
N MET A 473 2.26 -20.59 -22.38
CA MET A 473 1.53 -21.29 -23.44
C MET A 473 2.45 -22.33 -24.05
N LEU A 474 1.97 -23.57 -24.19
CA LEU A 474 2.72 -24.62 -24.89
C LEU A 474 2.88 -24.24 -26.36
N GLY A 475 4.10 -24.41 -26.88
CA GLY A 475 4.47 -23.94 -28.20
C GLY A 475 4.94 -22.48 -28.26
N GLY A 476 4.70 -21.68 -27.22
CA GLY A 476 5.00 -20.26 -27.15
C GLY A 476 3.80 -19.35 -27.44
N ASN A 477 4.02 -18.04 -27.48
CA ASN A 477 3.01 -17.04 -27.78
C ASN A 477 3.13 -16.55 -29.23
N ALA A 478 2.10 -16.75 -30.05
CA ALA A 478 2.09 -16.42 -31.46
C ALA A 478 2.20 -14.92 -31.74
N GLU A 479 1.55 -14.07 -30.92
CA GLU A 479 1.62 -12.62 -31.05
C GLU A 479 3.05 -12.11 -30.78
N PHE A 480 3.70 -12.60 -29.72
CA PHE A 480 5.09 -12.28 -29.44
C PHE A 480 6.05 -12.73 -30.56
N ALA A 481 5.82 -13.92 -31.12
CA ALA A 481 6.59 -14.40 -32.24
C ALA A 481 6.39 -13.52 -33.49
N ALA A 482 5.14 -13.09 -33.74
CA ALA A 482 4.79 -12.20 -34.84
C ALA A 482 5.44 -10.82 -34.68
N VAL A 483 5.40 -10.22 -33.49
CA VAL A 483 6.08 -8.94 -33.20
C VAL A 483 7.59 -9.05 -33.44
N ALA A 484 8.22 -10.11 -32.91
CA ALA A 484 9.65 -10.34 -33.13
C ALA A 484 9.97 -10.48 -34.63
N ARG A 485 9.11 -11.18 -35.37
CA ARG A 485 9.27 -11.35 -36.82
C ARG A 485 9.11 -10.04 -37.59
N MET A 486 8.16 -9.19 -37.16
CA MET A 486 8.00 -7.84 -37.74
C MET A 486 9.22 -6.96 -37.50
N GLN A 487 9.80 -7.02 -36.30
CA GLN A 487 11.06 -6.32 -35.99
C GLN A 487 12.24 -6.83 -36.81
N GLU A 488 12.36 -8.16 -37.05
CA GLU A 488 13.36 -8.74 -37.97
C GLU A 488 13.18 -8.24 -39.41
N LEU A 489 11.95 -7.96 -39.85
CA LEU A 489 11.64 -7.42 -41.16
C LEU A 489 11.89 -5.90 -41.23
N GLY A 490 12.30 -5.27 -40.10
CA GLY A 490 12.55 -3.82 -40.03
C GLY A 490 11.26 -2.99 -39.96
N LEU A 491 10.12 -3.61 -39.61
CA LEU A 491 8.83 -2.96 -39.51
C LEU A 491 8.49 -2.69 -38.05
N ASP A 492 8.32 -1.43 -37.69
CA ASP A 492 7.88 -0.97 -36.38
C ASP A 492 6.50 -0.32 -36.51
N ALA A 493 5.60 -0.60 -35.56
CA ALA A 493 4.23 -0.08 -35.58
C ALA A 493 4.15 1.44 -35.47
N THR A 494 5.18 2.09 -34.89
CA THR A 494 5.25 3.55 -34.70
C THR A 494 5.90 4.24 -35.91
N GLU A 495 6.95 3.63 -36.45
CA GLU A 495 7.71 4.21 -37.57
C GLU A 495 7.09 3.90 -38.95
N HIS A 496 6.45 2.73 -39.08
CA HIS A 496 5.87 2.24 -40.36
C HIS A 496 4.44 1.71 -40.20
N PRO A 497 3.47 2.49 -39.68
CA PRO A 497 2.16 1.98 -39.28
C PRO A 497 1.37 1.32 -40.40
N GLU A 498 1.35 1.91 -41.61
CA GLU A 498 0.59 1.37 -42.74
C GLU A 498 1.18 0.04 -43.27
N GLU A 499 2.50 -0.07 -43.36
CA GLU A 499 3.18 -1.32 -43.78
C GLU A 499 3.08 -2.40 -42.71
N TYR A 500 3.15 -2.00 -41.43
CA TYR A 500 2.98 -2.88 -40.29
C TYR A 500 1.57 -3.51 -40.30
N GLU A 501 0.52 -2.70 -40.36
CA GLU A 501 -0.86 -3.21 -40.38
C GLU A 501 -1.15 -4.09 -41.60
N ALA A 502 -0.64 -3.73 -42.78
CA ALA A 502 -0.81 -4.51 -43.99
C ALA A 502 -0.12 -5.90 -43.92
N ARG A 503 1.03 -5.98 -43.20
CA ARG A 503 1.83 -7.22 -43.12
C ARG A 503 1.44 -8.07 -41.94
N TRP A 504 0.93 -7.46 -40.87
CA TRP A 504 0.62 -8.11 -39.60
C TRP A 504 -0.23 -9.38 -39.72
N PRO A 505 -1.38 -9.42 -40.45
CA PRO A 505 -2.21 -10.60 -40.51
C PRO A 505 -1.49 -11.84 -41.06
N ALA A 506 -0.68 -11.67 -42.10
CA ALA A 506 0.07 -12.77 -42.71
C ALA A 506 1.18 -13.31 -41.79
N VAL A 507 1.92 -12.40 -41.10
CA VAL A 507 2.96 -12.78 -40.14
C VAL A 507 2.36 -13.44 -38.90
N LEU A 508 1.22 -12.97 -38.43
CA LEU A 508 0.51 -13.59 -37.30
C LEU A 508 -0.02 -14.98 -37.67
N GLU A 509 -0.52 -15.19 -38.88
CA GLU A 509 -0.96 -16.50 -39.36
C GLU A 509 0.22 -17.49 -39.42
N GLU A 510 1.36 -17.06 -39.97
CA GLU A 510 2.61 -17.85 -40.00
C GLU A 510 3.09 -18.21 -38.59
N ALA A 511 3.13 -17.21 -37.68
CA ALA A 511 3.51 -17.45 -36.30
C ALA A 511 2.54 -18.40 -35.57
N THR A 512 1.23 -18.26 -35.79
CA THR A 512 0.23 -19.14 -35.21
C THR A 512 0.36 -20.58 -35.71
N ALA A 513 0.67 -20.77 -36.96
CA ALA A 513 0.93 -22.10 -37.53
C ALA A 513 2.16 -22.76 -36.91
N ALA A 514 3.28 -22.00 -36.78
CA ALA A 514 4.52 -22.49 -36.13
C ALA A 514 4.29 -22.82 -34.64
N VAL A 515 3.58 -21.96 -33.88
CA VAL A 515 3.24 -22.21 -32.49
C VAL A 515 2.39 -23.48 -32.35
N ARG A 516 1.47 -23.75 -33.29
CA ARG A 516 0.66 -24.98 -33.25
C ARG A 516 1.51 -26.23 -33.46
N GLU A 517 2.49 -26.22 -34.36
CA GLU A 517 3.45 -27.30 -34.56
C GLU A 517 4.30 -27.55 -33.30
N ASP A 518 4.84 -26.48 -32.73
CA ASP A 518 5.60 -26.51 -31.47
C ASP A 518 4.72 -27.03 -30.30
N HIS A 519 3.45 -26.61 -30.22
CA HIS A 519 2.51 -27.07 -29.22
C HIS A 519 2.28 -28.59 -29.28
N ASP A 520 2.02 -29.12 -30.47
CA ASP A 520 1.78 -30.54 -30.67
C ASP A 520 3.03 -31.37 -30.31
N ALA A 521 4.21 -30.89 -30.65
CA ALA A 521 5.48 -31.53 -30.28
C ALA A 521 5.69 -31.55 -28.76
N VAL A 522 5.33 -30.48 -28.04
CA VAL A 522 5.43 -30.41 -26.57
C VAL A 522 4.40 -31.33 -25.92
N ILE A 523 3.19 -31.45 -26.49
CA ILE A 523 2.17 -32.36 -26.00
C ILE A 523 2.64 -33.81 -26.13
N GLU A 524 3.20 -34.21 -27.28
CA GLU A 524 3.77 -35.56 -27.49
C GLU A 524 4.90 -35.84 -26.49
N ALA A 525 5.72 -34.85 -26.15
CA ALA A 525 6.78 -34.97 -25.14
C ALA A 525 6.28 -35.08 -23.69
N GLY A 526 4.97 -34.91 -23.44
CA GLY A 526 4.34 -34.98 -22.11
C GLY A 526 4.02 -33.64 -21.48
N GLY A 527 4.16 -32.53 -22.20
CA GLY A 527 3.86 -31.18 -21.76
C GLY A 527 4.97 -30.51 -20.96
N LEU A 528 4.66 -29.44 -20.25
CA LEU A 528 5.61 -28.68 -19.45
C LEU A 528 5.99 -29.43 -18.16
N TYR A 529 7.29 -29.60 -17.91
CA TYR A 529 7.83 -30.11 -16.66
C TYR A 529 8.20 -28.98 -15.71
N VAL A 530 7.66 -28.97 -14.50
CA VAL A 530 7.97 -27.99 -13.46
C VAL A 530 8.76 -28.63 -12.34
N LEU A 531 10.00 -28.12 -12.13
CA LEU A 531 10.91 -28.58 -11.11
C LEU A 531 11.06 -27.50 -10.04
N GLY A 532 10.69 -27.83 -8.79
CA GLY A 532 10.93 -27.01 -7.61
C GLY A 532 12.19 -27.47 -6.87
N THR A 533 13.08 -26.56 -6.53
CA THR A 533 14.32 -26.85 -5.79
C THR A 533 14.20 -26.68 -4.28
N GLU A 534 13.13 -26.02 -3.82
CA GLU A 534 12.80 -25.82 -2.41
C GLU A 534 11.30 -25.77 -2.22
N ARG A 535 10.83 -26.01 -0.98
CA ARG A 535 9.47 -25.70 -0.58
C ARG A 535 9.40 -24.25 -0.10
N HIS A 536 8.34 -23.57 -0.52
CA HIS A 536 8.08 -22.23 -0.06
C HIS A 536 7.51 -22.22 1.37
N ASP A 537 7.51 -21.05 1.98
CA ASP A 537 6.90 -20.79 3.29
C ASP A 537 5.41 -21.12 3.34
N SER A 538 4.74 -21.08 2.20
CA SER A 538 3.32 -21.42 2.07
C SER A 538 3.09 -22.49 1.01
N ARG A 539 2.21 -23.46 1.34
CA ARG A 539 1.74 -24.50 0.40
C ARG A 539 1.04 -23.89 -0.82
N ARG A 540 0.46 -22.73 -0.65
CA ARG A 540 -0.21 -21.98 -1.70
C ARG A 540 0.76 -21.62 -2.83
N ILE A 541 1.95 -21.10 -2.50
CA ILE A 541 3.00 -20.78 -3.49
C ILE A 541 3.50 -22.05 -4.20
N ASP A 542 3.65 -23.16 -3.49
CA ASP A 542 3.99 -24.45 -4.10
C ASP A 542 2.93 -24.87 -5.14
N ASN A 543 1.64 -24.68 -4.81
CA ASN A 543 0.53 -25.00 -5.71
C ASN A 543 0.49 -24.08 -6.93
N GLN A 544 0.84 -22.80 -6.77
CA GLN A 544 0.98 -21.85 -7.88
C GLN A 544 2.13 -22.26 -8.82
N LEU A 545 3.26 -22.68 -8.25
CA LEU A 545 4.39 -23.19 -9.04
C LEU A 545 3.98 -24.44 -9.84
N ARG A 546 3.35 -25.43 -9.21
CA ARG A 546 2.81 -26.60 -9.91
C ARG A 546 1.79 -26.20 -10.98
N GLY A 547 0.98 -25.18 -10.70
CA GLY A 547 -0.07 -24.67 -11.59
C GLY A 547 0.44 -24.04 -12.88
N ARG A 548 1.77 -23.81 -13.01
CA ARG A 548 2.35 -23.35 -14.28
C ARG A 548 2.28 -24.41 -15.38
N SER A 549 2.12 -25.67 -15.02
CA SER A 549 1.96 -26.81 -15.92
C SER A 549 0.55 -27.41 -15.89
N GLY A 550 0.12 -28.08 -16.95
CA GLY A 550 -1.15 -28.79 -17.05
C GLY A 550 -2.36 -27.87 -17.09
N ARG A 551 -2.34 -26.83 -17.90
CA ARG A 551 -3.39 -25.81 -18.08
C ARG A 551 -4.43 -26.29 -19.09
N GLN A 552 -5.70 -25.92 -18.91
CA GLN A 552 -6.81 -26.23 -19.83
C GLN A 552 -6.89 -27.70 -20.27
N GLY A 553 -6.42 -28.60 -19.40
CA GLY A 553 -6.40 -30.03 -19.72
C GLY A 553 -5.18 -30.51 -20.49
N ASP A 554 -4.16 -29.70 -20.65
CA ASP A 554 -2.88 -30.10 -21.23
C ASP A 554 -2.15 -31.09 -20.31
N PRO A 555 -1.33 -32.00 -20.87
CA PRO A 555 -0.44 -32.82 -20.09
C PRO A 555 0.65 -32.00 -19.43
N GLY A 556 1.31 -32.57 -18.44
CA GLY A 556 2.43 -31.93 -17.75
C GLY A 556 2.81 -32.69 -16.50
N GLU A 557 3.94 -32.32 -15.93
CA GLU A 557 4.46 -32.98 -14.73
C GLU A 557 5.09 -31.95 -13.78
N SER A 558 4.99 -32.19 -12.48
CA SER A 558 5.68 -31.41 -11.47
C SER A 558 6.35 -32.28 -10.44
N ARG A 559 7.55 -31.85 -10.00
CA ARG A 559 8.29 -32.54 -8.94
C ARG A 559 9.13 -31.57 -8.13
N PHE A 560 9.23 -31.79 -6.81
CA PHE A 560 10.13 -31.05 -5.93
C PHE A 560 11.33 -31.91 -5.53
N TYR A 561 12.50 -31.26 -5.55
CA TYR A 561 13.77 -31.78 -5.07
C TYR A 561 14.18 -30.98 -3.85
N LEU A 562 14.23 -31.60 -2.69
CA LEU A 562 14.33 -30.95 -1.40
C LEU A 562 15.56 -31.45 -0.65
N SER A 563 16.00 -30.69 0.34
CA SER A 563 17.02 -31.11 1.28
C SER A 563 16.55 -31.00 2.73
N LEU A 564 17.03 -31.86 3.60
CA LEU A 564 16.84 -31.73 5.05
C LEU A 564 17.55 -30.50 5.63
N THR A 565 18.48 -29.90 4.87
CA THR A 565 19.18 -28.67 5.25
C THR A 565 18.60 -27.42 4.62
N ASP A 566 17.52 -27.52 3.83
CA ASP A 566 16.79 -26.37 3.31
C ASP A 566 16.27 -25.49 4.46
N GLU A 567 16.16 -24.20 4.24
CA GLU A 567 15.88 -23.20 5.26
C GLU A 567 14.62 -23.51 6.06
N LEU A 568 13.54 -23.91 5.40
CA LEU A 568 12.29 -24.30 6.04
C LEU A 568 12.49 -25.42 7.08
N MET A 569 13.24 -26.47 6.72
CA MET A 569 13.50 -27.61 7.63
C MET A 569 14.43 -27.24 8.77
N ARG A 570 15.45 -26.45 8.48
CA ARG A 570 16.43 -25.99 9.48
C ARG A 570 15.76 -25.12 10.55
N ASN A 571 14.88 -24.22 10.15
CA ASN A 571 14.27 -23.23 11.05
C ASN A 571 13.07 -23.79 11.83
N PHE A 572 12.25 -24.65 11.22
CA PHE A 572 10.96 -25.06 11.79
C PHE A 572 10.88 -26.54 12.21
N ASN A 573 11.80 -27.40 11.75
CA ASN A 573 11.80 -28.81 12.19
C ASN A 573 13.21 -29.41 12.32
N PRO A 574 14.14 -28.76 13.06
CA PRO A 574 15.53 -29.21 13.15
C PRO A 574 15.66 -30.62 13.77
N GLY A 575 14.80 -30.99 14.74
CA GLY A 575 14.89 -32.25 15.44
C GLY A 575 14.56 -33.48 14.57
N ALA A 576 13.61 -33.37 13.65
CA ALA A 576 13.26 -34.44 12.71
C ALA A 576 14.33 -34.58 11.64
N ALA A 577 14.79 -33.47 11.06
CA ALA A 577 15.87 -33.44 10.08
C ALA A 577 17.15 -34.06 10.66
N GLN A 578 17.52 -33.67 11.87
CA GLN A 578 18.75 -34.12 12.54
C GLN A 578 18.75 -35.61 12.85
N ARG A 579 17.58 -36.20 13.24
CA ARG A 579 17.46 -37.66 13.47
C ARG A 579 17.69 -38.45 12.18
N ILE A 580 17.16 -37.96 11.04
CA ILE A 580 17.31 -38.63 9.75
C ILE A 580 18.73 -38.46 9.22
N MET A 581 19.33 -37.26 9.38
CA MET A 581 20.72 -37.00 8.96
C MET A 581 21.74 -37.86 9.69
N ASN A 582 21.52 -38.08 11.00
CA ASN A 582 22.42 -38.90 11.84
C ASN A 582 22.24 -40.41 11.64
N SER A 583 21.27 -40.84 10.84
CA SER A 583 21.06 -42.25 10.53
C SER A 583 22.10 -42.75 9.55
N SER A 584 23.01 -43.58 10.04
CA SER A 584 24.05 -44.23 9.22
C SER A 584 23.55 -45.32 8.29
N SER A 585 22.27 -45.72 8.42
CA SER A 585 21.64 -46.71 7.58
C SER A 585 21.13 -46.20 6.22
N ILE A 586 21.15 -44.88 6.02
CA ILE A 586 20.69 -44.23 4.79
C ILE A 586 21.92 -43.68 4.04
N PRO A 587 22.21 -44.11 2.82
CA PRO A 587 23.28 -43.54 1.99
C PRO A 587 23.03 -42.05 1.73
N ASP A 588 24.06 -41.24 1.60
CA ASP A 588 23.94 -39.80 1.43
C ASP A 588 23.37 -39.43 0.07
N ASP A 589 23.59 -40.23 -0.95
CA ASP A 589 23.11 -40.03 -2.33
C ASP A 589 21.72 -40.57 -2.61
N MET A 590 21.10 -41.20 -1.60
CA MET A 590 19.76 -41.81 -1.75
C MET A 590 18.66 -40.78 -1.54
N ALA A 591 17.76 -40.69 -2.52
CA ALA A 591 16.53 -39.93 -2.38
C ALA A 591 15.54 -40.57 -1.38
N LEU A 592 15.01 -39.79 -0.47
CA LEU A 592 14.04 -40.22 0.55
C LEU A 592 12.63 -39.91 0.08
N GLU A 593 11.86 -40.93 -0.26
CA GLU A 593 10.44 -40.80 -0.64
C GLU A 593 9.51 -41.26 0.52
N PHE A 594 9.87 -40.97 1.77
CA PHE A 594 9.08 -41.41 2.91
C PHE A 594 7.94 -40.44 3.24
N LYS A 595 6.72 -40.96 3.40
CA LYS A 595 5.53 -40.18 3.84
C LYS A 595 5.76 -39.38 5.11
N MET A 596 6.63 -39.86 6.00
CA MET A 596 7.01 -39.18 7.26
C MET A 596 7.79 -37.88 6.99
N VAL A 597 8.65 -37.86 5.99
CA VAL A 597 9.44 -36.68 5.62
C VAL A 597 8.51 -35.63 4.99
N SER A 598 7.66 -36.05 4.06
CA SER A 598 6.65 -35.15 3.48
C SER A 598 5.72 -34.56 4.52
N ALA A 599 5.30 -35.36 5.53
CA ALA A 599 4.49 -34.87 6.64
C ALA A 599 5.26 -33.88 7.52
N ALA A 600 6.57 -34.10 7.75
CA ALA A 600 7.40 -33.16 8.53
C ALA A 600 7.53 -31.80 7.82
N ILE A 601 7.73 -31.81 6.49
CA ILE A 601 7.77 -30.59 5.66
C ILE A 601 6.43 -29.86 5.71
N GLN A 602 5.34 -30.58 5.52
CA GLN A 602 3.99 -30.00 5.60
C GLN A 602 3.69 -29.36 6.97
N ASN A 603 4.12 -30.00 8.05
CA ASN A 603 3.99 -29.42 9.39
C ASN A 603 4.82 -28.17 9.56
N ALA A 604 6.04 -28.13 9.00
CA ALA A 604 6.88 -26.93 9.02
C ALA A 604 6.17 -25.77 8.29
N GLN A 605 5.67 -26.00 7.08
CA GLN A 605 4.90 -24.99 6.34
C GLN A 605 3.70 -24.49 7.14
N THR A 606 2.93 -25.39 7.76
CA THR A 606 1.77 -25.00 8.59
C THR A 606 2.16 -24.11 9.76
N GLN A 607 3.33 -24.36 10.39
CA GLN A 607 3.83 -23.49 11.46
C GLN A 607 4.22 -22.10 10.96
N VAL A 608 4.88 -22.02 9.78
CA VAL A 608 5.23 -20.74 9.14
C VAL A 608 3.97 -19.97 8.77
N GLU A 609 3.02 -20.62 8.08
CA GLU A 609 1.71 -20.04 7.73
C GLU A 609 1.01 -19.46 8.95
N GLY A 610 0.93 -20.24 10.05
CA GLY A 610 0.32 -19.81 11.30
C GLY A 610 1.02 -18.61 11.94
N ARG A 611 2.37 -18.59 11.95
CA ARG A 611 3.14 -17.45 12.47
C ARG A 611 2.93 -16.19 11.63
N ASN A 612 2.92 -16.33 10.32
CA ASN A 612 2.69 -15.21 9.42
C ASN A 612 1.26 -14.65 9.56
N ALA A 613 0.26 -15.52 9.70
CA ALA A 613 -1.12 -15.12 9.96
C ALA A 613 -1.26 -14.35 11.29
N GLU A 614 -0.59 -14.81 12.36
CA GLU A 614 -0.60 -14.09 13.63
C GLU A 614 0.11 -12.73 13.55
N GLN A 615 1.19 -12.64 12.78
CA GLN A 615 1.87 -11.37 12.54
C GLN A 615 0.94 -10.38 11.81
N ARG A 616 0.27 -10.78 10.71
CA ARG A 616 -0.70 -9.94 10.00
C ARG A 616 -1.85 -9.49 10.89
N LYS A 617 -2.38 -10.41 11.70
CA LYS A 617 -3.45 -10.12 12.66
C LYS A 617 -3.01 -9.10 13.71
N ASN A 618 -1.77 -9.17 14.17
CA ASN A 618 -1.25 -8.21 15.14
C ASN A 618 -1.05 -6.83 14.49
N VAL A 619 -0.51 -6.77 13.26
CA VAL A 619 -0.41 -5.50 12.52
C VAL A 619 -1.78 -4.86 12.38
N LEU A 620 -2.79 -5.63 11.97
CA LEU A 620 -4.15 -5.12 11.80
C LEU A 620 -4.77 -4.62 13.11
N LYS A 621 -4.62 -5.35 14.23
CA LYS A 621 -5.18 -4.93 15.53
C LYS A 621 -4.69 -3.55 15.98
N TYR A 622 -3.41 -3.25 15.77
CA TYR A 622 -2.86 -1.95 16.10
C TYR A 622 -3.30 -0.88 15.09
N ASP A 623 -3.33 -1.22 13.79
CA ASP A 623 -3.77 -0.27 12.78
C ASP A 623 -5.29 0.01 12.82
N ASP A 624 -6.11 -0.92 13.32
CA ASP A 624 -7.55 -0.69 13.51
C ASP A 624 -7.83 0.47 14.49
N VAL A 625 -6.94 0.70 15.47
CA VAL A 625 -7.03 1.86 16.37
C VAL A 625 -6.78 3.15 15.58
N MET A 626 -5.70 3.16 14.80
CA MET A 626 -5.34 4.28 13.94
C MET A 626 -6.39 4.50 12.83
N ASN A 627 -6.97 3.43 12.30
CA ASN A 627 -7.92 3.53 11.20
C ASN A 627 -9.19 4.28 11.60
N ARG A 628 -9.72 4.04 12.80
CA ARG A 628 -10.88 4.80 13.30
C ARG A 628 -10.59 6.30 13.43
N GLN A 629 -9.39 6.64 13.88
CA GLN A 629 -8.95 8.03 13.99
C GLN A 629 -8.73 8.65 12.60
N ARG A 630 -8.14 7.89 11.68
CA ARG A 630 -7.92 8.26 10.28
C ARG A 630 -9.24 8.56 9.57
N GLU A 631 -10.22 7.67 9.66
CA GLU A 631 -11.54 7.84 9.07
C GLU A 631 -12.20 9.13 9.56
N ALA A 632 -12.13 9.44 10.87
CA ALA A 632 -12.69 10.66 11.43
C ALA A 632 -12.00 11.92 10.86
N ILE A 633 -10.68 11.96 10.86
CA ILE A 633 -9.90 13.11 10.36
C ILE A 633 -10.05 13.28 8.85
N TYR A 634 -10.05 12.19 8.08
CA TYR A 634 -10.19 12.25 6.63
C TYR A 634 -11.60 12.66 6.21
N ALA A 635 -12.62 12.22 6.93
CA ALA A 635 -14.00 12.69 6.73
C ALA A 635 -14.14 14.19 7.02
N ASP A 636 -13.53 14.66 8.12
CA ASP A 636 -13.49 16.08 8.46
C ASP A 636 -12.81 16.92 7.38
N ARG A 637 -11.64 16.49 6.90
CA ARG A 637 -10.93 17.17 5.82
C ARG A 637 -11.77 17.21 4.54
N ARG A 638 -12.41 16.09 4.20
CA ARG A 638 -13.24 15.97 3.01
C ARG A 638 -14.43 16.92 3.05
N SER A 639 -15.13 16.99 4.16
CA SER A 639 -16.26 17.90 4.38
C SER A 639 -15.84 19.37 4.18
N ILE A 640 -14.69 19.76 4.72
CA ILE A 640 -14.13 21.11 4.56
C ILE A 640 -13.78 21.40 3.10
N LEU A 641 -13.20 20.45 2.38
CA LEU A 641 -12.86 20.59 0.96
C LEU A 641 -14.13 20.71 0.09
N GLU A 642 -15.19 19.97 0.40
CA GLU A 642 -16.47 19.99 -0.31
C GLU A 642 -17.31 21.24 -0.07
N GLY A 643 -16.88 22.14 0.81
CA GLY A 643 -17.47 23.45 1.00
C GLY A 643 -18.49 23.52 2.14
N GLU A 644 -18.32 22.72 3.20
CA GLU A 644 -19.07 22.87 4.44
C GLU A 644 -19.10 24.34 4.90
N ASP A 645 -20.22 24.80 5.46
CA ASP A 645 -20.28 26.11 6.12
C ASP A 645 -19.42 26.11 7.38
N LEU A 646 -18.22 26.66 7.26
CA LEU A 646 -17.25 26.71 8.35
C LEU A 646 -17.60 27.73 9.44
N ALA A 647 -18.49 28.71 9.17
CA ALA A 647 -18.82 29.72 10.17
C ALA A 647 -19.39 29.11 11.45
N ALA A 648 -20.31 28.16 11.33
CA ALA A 648 -20.89 27.49 12.49
C ALA A 648 -19.84 26.64 13.22
N ARG A 649 -18.99 25.96 12.49
CA ARG A 649 -17.91 25.12 13.05
C ARG A 649 -16.85 25.97 13.77
N VAL A 650 -16.43 27.06 13.19
CA VAL A 650 -15.43 27.96 13.80
C VAL A 650 -15.98 28.63 15.04
N ARG A 651 -17.26 29.06 15.04
CA ARG A 651 -17.93 29.53 16.26
C ARG A 651 -17.92 28.49 17.36
N GLN A 652 -18.19 27.21 17.03
CA GLN A 652 -18.09 26.13 18.00
C GLN A 652 -16.64 25.93 18.48
N PHE A 653 -15.63 26.08 17.61
CA PHE A 653 -14.23 26.03 18.02
C PHE A 653 -13.88 27.16 18.99
N VAL A 654 -14.39 28.38 18.77
CA VAL A 654 -14.20 29.49 19.69
C VAL A 654 -14.83 29.18 21.06
N GLU A 655 -16.07 28.68 21.07
CA GLU A 655 -16.77 28.30 22.31
C GLU A 655 -16.04 27.20 23.08
N ASP A 656 -15.54 26.18 22.37
CA ASP A 656 -14.83 25.04 22.97
C ASP A 656 -13.45 25.44 23.48
N ALA A 657 -12.69 26.24 22.70
CA ALA A 657 -11.35 26.65 23.08
C ALA A 657 -11.36 27.61 24.29
N VAL A 658 -12.20 28.65 24.23
CA VAL A 658 -12.35 29.59 25.35
C VAL A 658 -12.93 28.89 26.58
N GLY A 659 -13.97 28.07 26.37
CA GLY A 659 -14.58 27.26 27.42
C GLY A 659 -13.58 26.33 28.09
N GLY A 660 -12.74 25.67 27.32
CA GLY A 660 -11.71 24.75 27.81
C GLY A 660 -10.64 25.45 28.69
N ILE A 661 -10.18 26.63 28.28
CA ILE A 661 -9.23 27.43 29.06
C ILE A 661 -9.88 27.88 30.39
N VAL A 662 -11.13 28.35 30.33
CA VAL A 662 -11.86 28.75 31.56
C VAL A 662 -12.10 27.56 32.50
N ASP A 663 -12.52 26.42 31.93
CA ASP A 663 -12.76 25.21 32.71
C ASP A 663 -11.46 24.72 33.38
N ALA A 664 -10.32 24.76 32.69
CA ALA A 664 -9.04 24.40 33.25
C ALA A 664 -8.62 25.33 34.40
N ALA A 665 -8.78 26.65 34.23
CA ALA A 665 -8.43 27.66 35.24
C ALA A 665 -9.38 27.62 36.49
N THR A 666 -10.59 27.08 36.30
CA THR A 666 -11.61 27.03 37.39
C THR A 666 -11.89 25.63 37.93
N GLN A 667 -11.13 24.62 37.51
CA GLN A 667 -11.36 23.20 37.82
C GLN A 667 -11.23 22.91 39.33
N HIS A 668 -10.33 23.61 40.01
CA HIS A 668 -10.05 23.37 41.44
C HIS A 668 -10.14 24.65 42.26
N GLY A 669 -10.49 24.52 43.51
CA GLY A 669 -10.49 25.60 44.48
C GLY A 669 -11.74 26.46 44.50
N HIS A 670 -11.78 27.41 45.45
CA HIS A 670 -12.83 28.42 45.57
C HIS A 670 -12.58 29.59 44.61
N PRO A 671 -13.58 30.32 44.09
CA PRO A 671 -13.40 31.46 43.18
C PRO A 671 -12.36 32.51 43.62
N THR A 672 -12.10 32.63 44.89
CA THR A 672 -11.05 33.49 45.43
C THR A 672 -9.62 32.97 45.23
N GLU A 673 -9.49 31.67 44.93
CA GLU A 673 -8.20 31.00 44.74
C GLU A 673 -7.83 30.85 43.24
N TRP A 674 -8.77 31.09 42.32
CA TRP A 674 -8.49 31.06 40.88
C TRP A 674 -7.51 32.13 40.47
N ASP A 675 -6.54 31.77 39.64
CA ASP A 675 -5.59 32.71 39.05
C ASP A 675 -6.20 33.36 37.82
N LEU A 676 -6.93 34.45 38.04
CA LEU A 676 -7.59 35.18 36.95
C LEU A 676 -6.59 35.93 36.09
N ASP A 677 -5.43 36.34 36.62
CA ASP A 677 -4.41 37.04 35.82
C ASP A 677 -3.79 36.08 34.79
N ALA A 678 -3.49 34.85 35.20
CA ALA A 678 -3.06 33.79 34.29
C ALA A 678 -4.12 33.45 33.25
N LEU A 679 -5.40 33.36 33.67
CA LEU A 679 -6.50 33.11 32.75
C LEU A 679 -6.62 34.17 31.66
N TRP A 680 -6.55 35.47 32.03
CA TRP A 680 -6.61 36.54 31.02
C TRP A 680 -5.38 36.56 30.13
N ALA A 681 -4.19 36.22 30.64
CA ALA A 681 -2.98 36.08 29.85
C ALA A 681 -3.08 34.95 28.82
N ASP A 682 -3.65 33.80 29.18
CA ASP A 682 -3.88 32.67 28.28
C ASP A 682 -4.91 33.01 27.20
N LEU A 683 -6.04 33.65 27.58
CA LEU A 683 -7.07 34.08 26.62
C LEU A 683 -6.53 35.15 25.64
N ALA A 684 -5.68 36.06 26.11
CA ALA A 684 -5.06 37.10 25.26
C ALA A 684 -4.11 36.49 24.19
N GLN A 685 -3.58 35.28 24.43
CA GLN A 685 -2.85 34.51 23.41
C GLN A 685 -3.77 33.89 22.35
N LEU A 686 -5.03 33.67 22.69
CA LEU A 686 -6.00 33.02 21.83
C LEU A 686 -6.75 34.02 20.95
N TYR A 687 -7.30 35.11 21.52
CA TYR A 687 -8.07 36.12 20.82
C TYR A 687 -7.90 37.51 21.46
N PRO A 688 -8.25 38.61 20.78
CA PRO A 688 -8.20 39.95 21.35
C PRO A 688 -9.35 40.15 22.37
N VAL A 689 -9.04 39.91 23.66
CA VAL A 689 -10.02 39.99 24.77
C VAL A 689 -10.51 41.43 24.95
N GLY A 690 -11.82 41.64 24.77
CA GLY A 690 -12.46 42.96 24.90
C GLY A 690 -13.01 43.27 26.29
N ILE A 691 -13.31 42.25 27.11
CA ILE A 691 -13.80 42.41 28.46
C ILE A 691 -12.67 42.36 29.50
N SER A 692 -12.65 43.33 30.40
CA SER A 692 -11.67 43.34 31.49
C SER A 692 -12.07 42.46 32.65
N GLN A 693 -11.09 42.01 33.44
CA GLN A 693 -11.32 41.28 34.67
C GLN A 693 -12.19 42.13 35.69
N GLU A 694 -11.96 43.42 35.68
CA GLU A 694 -12.68 44.36 36.57
C GLU A 694 -14.18 44.43 36.19
N ASP A 695 -14.49 44.43 34.91
CA ASP A 695 -15.89 44.47 34.45
C ASP A 695 -16.64 43.20 34.88
N VAL A 696 -16.06 42.00 34.65
CA VAL A 696 -16.66 40.73 35.06
C VAL A 696 -16.86 40.66 36.60
N LEU A 697 -15.90 41.17 37.37
CA LEU A 697 -16.01 41.20 38.83
C LEU A 697 -17.06 42.20 39.34
N ALA A 698 -17.22 43.31 38.64
CA ALA A 698 -18.26 44.31 38.97
C ALA A 698 -19.67 43.78 38.71
N GLU A 699 -19.88 43.12 37.60
CA GLU A 699 -21.19 42.52 37.28
C GLU A 699 -21.59 41.39 38.21
N THR A 700 -20.65 40.57 38.65
CA THR A 700 -20.90 39.41 39.51
C THR A 700 -20.97 39.79 41.03
N GLY A 701 -20.67 41.00 41.36
CA GLY A 701 -20.63 41.46 42.74
C GLY A 701 -19.42 41.01 43.56
N GLY A 702 -18.28 40.79 42.86
CA GLY A 702 -16.97 40.51 43.43
C GLY A 702 -16.53 39.08 43.33
N ARG A 703 -15.21 38.83 43.56
CA ARG A 703 -14.54 37.54 43.33
C ARG A 703 -15.16 36.36 44.07
N GLY A 704 -15.68 36.57 45.28
CA GLY A 704 -16.31 35.50 46.08
C GLY A 704 -17.67 35.01 45.59
N ARG A 705 -18.31 35.74 44.65
CA ARG A 705 -19.59 35.38 44.03
C ARG A 705 -19.45 34.92 42.60
N LEU A 706 -18.29 34.98 42.03
CA LEU A 706 -18.00 34.55 40.66
C LEU A 706 -18.27 33.06 40.52
N LYS A 707 -18.98 32.66 39.47
CA LYS A 707 -19.23 31.26 39.14
C LYS A 707 -18.48 30.92 37.85
N ALA A 708 -17.90 29.75 37.78
CA ALA A 708 -17.23 29.26 36.56
C ALA A 708 -18.16 29.32 35.32
N THR A 709 -19.40 28.96 35.48
CA THR A 709 -20.41 28.99 34.38
C THR A 709 -20.74 30.42 33.92
N THR A 710 -20.72 31.42 34.80
CA THR A 710 -20.91 32.84 34.44
C THR A 710 -19.65 33.32 33.73
N LEU A 711 -18.49 33.11 34.31
CA LEU A 711 -17.21 33.48 33.72
C LEU A 711 -17.03 32.89 32.29
N ARG A 712 -17.35 31.61 32.12
CA ARG A 712 -17.33 30.95 30.82
C ARG A 712 -18.27 31.63 29.84
N ARG A 713 -19.52 31.91 30.23
CA ARG A 713 -20.53 32.53 29.36
C ARG A 713 -20.08 33.90 28.88
N GLU A 714 -19.57 34.76 29.77
CA GLU A 714 -19.17 36.13 29.44
C GLU A 714 -17.94 36.12 28.52
N LEU A 715 -16.95 35.30 28.81
CA LEU A 715 -15.73 35.18 27.99
C LEU A 715 -16.00 34.53 26.62
N VAL A 716 -16.87 33.53 26.55
CA VAL A 716 -17.32 32.96 25.28
C VAL A 716 -18.10 34.01 24.46
N SER A 717 -18.97 34.76 25.09
CA SER A 717 -19.71 35.84 24.41
C SER A 717 -18.80 36.92 23.86
N ASP A 718 -17.81 37.35 24.62
CA ASP A 718 -16.80 38.32 24.19
C ASP A 718 -15.99 37.82 22.99
N ALA A 719 -15.56 36.56 23.03
CA ALA A 719 -14.80 35.93 21.93
C ALA A 719 -15.63 35.79 20.64
N LEU A 720 -16.92 35.50 20.77
CA LEU A 720 -17.84 35.46 19.62
C LEU A 720 -18.05 36.84 19.00
N LEU A 721 -18.19 37.89 19.85
CA LEU A 721 -18.22 39.25 19.36
C LEU A 721 -16.95 39.64 18.64
N ALA A 722 -15.78 39.30 19.19
CA ALA A 722 -14.49 39.52 18.52
C ALA A 722 -14.42 38.82 17.16
N TYR A 723 -15.00 37.62 17.04
CA TYR A 723 -15.08 36.91 15.75
C TYR A 723 -16.01 37.62 14.76
N GLU A 724 -17.17 38.14 15.21
CA GLU A 724 -18.08 38.91 14.38
C GLU A 724 -17.48 40.23 13.91
N ASP A 725 -16.74 40.92 14.79
CA ASP A 725 -15.97 42.10 14.44
C ASP A 725 -14.89 41.81 13.40
N ARG A 726 -14.24 40.64 13.52
CA ARG A 726 -13.27 40.17 12.54
C ARG A 726 -13.92 39.93 11.17
N GLU A 727 -15.08 39.30 11.14
CA GLU A 727 -15.86 39.07 9.92
C GLU A 727 -16.27 40.40 9.26
N ALA A 728 -16.71 41.38 10.06
CA ALA A 728 -17.06 42.70 9.55
C ALA A 728 -15.88 43.47 8.97
N GLN A 729 -14.65 43.29 9.52
CA GLN A 729 -13.41 43.93 9.04
C GLN A 729 -12.91 43.33 7.74
N VAL A 730 -12.92 42.01 7.60
CA VAL A 730 -12.30 41.24 6.50
C VAL A 730 -13.29 40.98 5.36
N GLY A 731 -14.56 40.88 5.68
CA GLY A 731 -15.65 40.47 4.79
C GLY A 731 -15.88 38.95 4.86
N SER A 732 -17.14 38.52 4.77
CA SER A 732 -17.57 37.14 4.99
C SER A 732 -16.90 36.16 4.01
N GLU A 733 -16.81 36.47 2.72
CA GLU A 733 -16.22 35.58 1.71
C GLU A 733 -14.74 35.36 1.96
N ALA A 734 -14.00 36.44 2.27
CA ALA A 734 -12.58 36.34 2.56
C ALA A 734 -12.30 35.58 3.88
N LEU A 735 -13.15 35.77 4.88
CA LEU A 735 -13.04 35.04 6.14
C LEU A 735 -13.33 33.54 5.94
N ARG A 736 -14.36 33.16 5.18
CA ARG A 736 -14.67 31.72 4.88
C ARG A 736 -13.50 31.02 4.21
N GLU A 737 -12.83 31.67 3.25
CA GLU A 737 -11.66 31.10 2.59
C GLU A 737 -10.45 31.02 3.53
N ALA A 738 -10.25 32.03 4.39
CA ALA A 738 -9.19 31.99 5.40
C ALA A 738 -9.42 30.86 6.40
N GLU A 739 -10.65 30.67 6.88
CA GLU A 739 -11.06 29.58 7.77
C GLU A 739 -10.74 28.22 7.15
N ARG A 740 -11.13 28.02 5.88
CA ARG A 740 -10.83 26.77 5.16
C ARG A 740 -9.34 26.47 5.17
N ARG A 741 -8.51 27.43 4.80
CA ARG A 741 -7.05 27.25 4.74
C ARG A 741 -6.45 27.01 6.11
N VAL A 742 -6.84 27.80 7.10
CA VAL A 742 -6.33 27.68 8.47
C VAL A 742 -6.68 26.33 9.04
N VAL A 743 -7.95 25.94 8.99
CA VAL A 743 -8.41 24.68 9.58
C VAL A 743 -7.76 23.47 8.89
N LEU A 744 -7.67 23.46 7.55
CA LEU A 744 -6.99 22.38 6.80
C LEU A 744 -5.50 22.31 7.15
N SER A 745 -4.83 23.46 7.27
CA SER A 745 -3.41 23.53 7.66
C SER A 745 -3.19 22.96 9.07
N VAL A 746 -3.97 23.40 10.02
CA VAL A 746 -3.87 22.96 11.41
C VAL A 746 -4.19 21.45 11.53
N ILE A 747 -5.27 20.98 10.92
CA ILE A 747 -5.60 19.54 10.89
C ILE A 747 -4.44 18.75 10.30
N GLY A 748 -3.89 19.17 9.14
CA GLY A 748 -2.79 18.46 8.49
C GLY A 748 -1.57 18.32 9.37
N ARG A 749 -1.13 19.41 9.99
CA ARG A 749 0.03 19.43 10.88
C ARG A 749 -0.20 18.62 12.16
N LYS A 750 -1.34 18.82 12.84
CA LYS A 750 -1.67 18.10 14.07
C LYS A 750 -1.85 16.61 13.84
N TRP A 751 -2.40 16.23 12.70
CA TRP A 751 -2.49 14.82 12.32
C TRP A 751 -1.11 14.18 12.10
N GLN A 752 -0.16 14.89 11.46
CA GLN A 752 1.21 14.40 11.28
C GLN A 752 1.94 14.27 12.63
N GLU A 753 1.78 15.25 13.53
CA GLU A 753 2.33 15.18 14.89
C GLU A 753 1.75 13.96 15.63
N HIS A 754 0.44 13.73 15.52
CA HIS A 754 -0.24 12.60 16.16
C HIS A 754 0.19 11.24 15.59
N LEU A 755 0.41 11.12 14.27
CA LEU A 755 0.97 9.90 13.69
C LEU A 755 2.33 9.56 14.31
N TYR A 756 3.18 10.55 14.48
CA TYR A 756 4.48 10.37 15.14
C TYR A 756 4.33 9.94 16.61
N GLU A 757 3.46 10.59 17.38
CA GLU A 757 3.19 10.22 18.77
C GLU A 757 2.64 8.78 18.90
N MET A 758 1.78 8.36 17.98
CA MET A 758 1.20 7.02 17.96
C MET A 758 2.22 5.96 17.55
N ASP A 759 3.13 6.26 16.61
CA ASP A 759 4.24 5.38 16.25
C ASP A 759 5.17 5.20 17.47
N TYR A 760 5.50 6.28 18.17
CA TYR A 760 6.30 6.24 19.40
C TYR A 760 5.61 5.44 20.52
N LEU A 761 4.31 5.66 20.72
CA LEU A 761 3.51 4.90 21.69
C LEU A 761 3.55 3.39 21.38
N LYS A 762 3.41 3.03 20.07
CA LYS A 762 3.43 1.64 19.61
C LYS A 762 4.76 0.94 19.89
N GLU A 763 5.88 1.63 19.70
CA GLU A 763 7.21 1.07 20.00
C GLU A 763 7.39 0.79 21.49
N GLY A 764 6.94 1.70 22.36
CA GLY A 764 7.07 1.59 23.81
C GLY A 764 6.03 0.68 24.49
N ILE A 765 4.90 0.41 23.83
CA ILE A 765 3.75 -0.24 24.46
C ILE A 765 4.02 -1.68 24.93
N GLY A 766 4.92 -2.38 24.25
CA GLY A 766 5.31 -3.75 24.62
C GLY A 766 5.88 -3.86 26.03
N LEU A 767 6.48 -2.81 26.56
CA LEU A 767 7.00 -2.77 27.93
C LEU A 767 5.90 -2.83 28.98
N ARG A 768 4.65 -2.46 28.64
CA ARG A 768 3.48 -2.55 29.54
C ARG A 768 3.16 -3.99 29.92
N ALA A 769 3.55 -4.97 29.09
CA ALA A 769 3.40 -6.40 29.43
C ALA A 769 4.18 -6.79 30.69
N MET A 770 5.29 -6.12 31.00
CA MET A 770 6.07 -6.38 32.24
C MET A 770 5.26 -6.01 33.48
N ALA A 771 4.32 -5.05 33.38
CA ALA A 771 3.39 -4.68 34.46
C ALA A 771 2.10 -5.50 34.45
N GLN A 772 2.04 -6.64 33.74
CA GLN A 772 0.87 -7.52 33.57
C GLN A 772 -0.34 -6.82 32.93
N ARG A 773 -0.09 -5.79 32.12
CA ARG A 773 -1.13 -5.12 31.35
C ARG A 773 -1.11 -5.60 29.91
N GLU A 774 -2.29 -5.74 29.30
CA GLU A 774 -2.37 -6.13 27.90
C GLU A 774 -1.97 -4.94 27.00
N PRO A 775 -0.88 -5.06 26.19
CA PRO A 775 -0.35 -3.93 25.42
C PRO A 775 -1.36 -3.29 24.48
N LEU A 776 -2.21 -4.10 23.84
CA LEU A 776 -3.21 -3.57 22.91
C LEU A 776 -4.27 -2.70 23.61
N VAL A 777 -4.73 -3.10 24.80
CA VAL A 777 -5.72 -2.34 25.57
C VAL A 777 -5.12 -1.02 26.05
N GLU A 778 -3.86 -1.04 26.51
CA GLU A 778 -3.16 0.19 26.89
C GLU A 778 -2.93 1.11 25.66
N TYR A 779 -2.57 0.55 24.51
CA TYR A 779 -2.45 1.30 23.25
C TYR A 779 -3.75 1.97 22.85
N GLN A 780 -4.87 1.26 22.95
CA GLN A 780 -6.20 1.83 22.68
C GLN A 780 -6.53 2.98 23.63
N ARG A 781 -6.26 2.81 24.92
CA ARG A 781 -6.58 3.81 25.94
C ARG A 781 -5.71 5.06 25.81
N GLU A 782 -4.39 4.87 25.74
CA GLU A 782 -3.44 5.99 25.62
C GLU A 782 -3.60 6.69 24.28
N GLY A 783 -3.78 5.94 23.18
CA GLY A 783 -4.04 6.49 21.86
C GLY A 783 -5.35 7.27 21.74
N TYR A 784 -6.41 6.85 22.45
CA TYR A 784 -7.63 7.65 22.54
C TYR A 784 -7.39 8.99 23.26
N THR A 785 -6.61 8.98 24.35
CA THR A 785 -6.26 10.20 25.09
C THR A 785 -5.46 11.17 24.22
N LEU A 786 -4.45 10.67 23.50
CA LEU A 786 -3.66 11.47 22.55
C LEU A 786 -4.54 12.06 21.44
N PHE A 787 -5.46 11.26 20.89
CA PHE A 787 -6.39 11.70 19.86
C PHE A 787 -7.31 12.83 20.34
N GLN A 788 -7.86 12.74 21.57
CA GLN A 788 -8.67 13.79 22.15
C GLN A 788 -7.86 15.08 22.41
N ALA A 789 -6.62 14.95 22.85
CA ALA A 789 -5.71 16.07 23.01
C ALA A 789 -5.40 16.76 21.67
N MET A 790 -5.17 15.97 20.61
CA MET A 790 -4.99 16.49 19.25
C MET A 790 -6.22 17.26 18.77
N LEU A 791 -7.44 16.74 18.96
CA LEU A 791 -8.69 17.41 18.56
C LEU A 791 -8.89 18.74 19.33
N ALA A 792 -8.52 18.78 20.61
CA ALA A 792 -8.53 20.04 21.38
C ALA A 792 -7.52 21.03 20.84
N ALA A 793 -6.29 20.60 20.56
CA ALA A 793 -5.25 21.41 19.97
C ALA A 793 -5.62 21.95 18.58
N ILE A 794 -6.31 21.16 17.73
CA ILE A 794 -6.81 21.62 16.43
C ILE A 794 -7.78 22.80 16.63
N ARG A 795 -8.72 22.72 17.58
CA ARG A 795 -9.67 23.79 17.84
C ARG A 795 -8.95 25.06 18.32
N GLU A 796 -8.14 24.94 19.35
CA GLU A 796 -7.41 26.07 19.95
C GLU A 796 -6.50 26.76 18.95
N GLU A 797 -5.70 26.00 18.22
CA GLU A 797 -4.74 26.55 17.29
C GLU A 797 -5.39 27.15 16.04
N SER A 798 -6.52 26.58 15.58
CA SER A 798 -7.33 27.17 14.50
C SER A 798 -7.87 28.54 14.90
N VAL A 799 -8.43 28.66 16.11
CA VAL A 799 -8.93 29.94 16.64
C VAL A 799 -7.81 30.96 16.78
N ARG A 800 -6.69 30.56 17.41
CA ARG A 800 -5.52 31.44 17.59
C ARG A 800 -5.01 31.95 16.24
N THR A 801 -4.84 31.06 15.26
CA THR A 801 -4.33 31.41 13.94
C THR A 801 -5.30 32.35 13.21
N LEU A 802 -6.61 32.11 13.28
CA LEU A 802 -7.62 32.96 12.65
C LEU A 802 -7.62 34.39 13.18
N PHE A 803 -7.44 34.58 14.51
CA PHE A 803 -7.37 35.90 15.09
C PHE A 803 -6.06 36.63 14.83
N GLN A 804 -4.94 35.91 14.77
CA GLN A 804 -3.59 36.49 14.58
C GLN A 804 -3.21 36.68 13.11
N ALA A 805 -3.80 35.91 12.19
CA ALA A 805 -3.41 35.94 10.77
C ALA A 805 -3.76 37.29 10.12
N GLN A 806 -2.84 37.79 9.30
CA GLN A 806 -3.12 38.91 8.41
C GLN A 806 -3.77 38.37 7.14
N ILE A 807 -5.05 38.68 6.95
CA ILE A 807 -5.82 38.27 5.77
C ILE A 807 -5.74 39.43 4.78
N SER A 808 -5.07 39.20 3.63
CA SER A 808 -5.00 40.18 2.54
C SER A 808 -5.67 39.61 1.29
N ALA A 809 -6.63 40.37 0.73
CA ALA A 809 -7.18 40.09 -0.58
C ALA A 809 -6.26 40.70 -1.64
N ALA A 810 -5.55 39.85 -2.40
CA ALA A 810 -4.77 40.32 -3.53
C ALA A 810 -5.73 40.84 -4.62
N PRO A 811 -5.52 42.04 -5.18
CA PRO A 811 -6.34 42.51 -6.29
C PRO A 811 -6.18 41.56 -7.46
N ALA A 812 -7.30 41.20 -8.10
CA ALA A 812 -7.31 40.38 -9.29
C ALA A 812 -6.30 40.92 -10.32
N PRO A 813 -5.47 40.07 -10.94
CA PRO A 813 -4.49 40.55 -11.93
C PRO A 813 -5.26 41.26 -13.06
N THR A 814 -4.96 42.54 -13.23
CA THR A 814 -5.49 43.37 -14.30
C THR A 814 -5.09 42.73 -15.64
N SER A 815 -6.08 42.32 -16.43
CA SER A 815 -5.90 41.72 -17.73
C SER A 815 -4.96 42.56 -18.59
N LEU A 816 -3.92 41.93 -19.14
CA LEU A 816 -3.11 42.52 -20.20
C LEU A 816 -4.00 42.77 -21.43
N PRO A 817 -3.94 43.99 -22.06
CA PRO A 817 -4.75 44.26 -23.22
C PRO A 817 -4.19 43.50 -24.44
N GLY A 818 -4.94 42.52 -24.95
CA GLY A 818 -4.60 41.90 -26.24
C GLY A 818 -5.13 40.51 -26.54
N ILE A 819 -5.82 39.79 -25.64
CA ILE A 819 -6.38 38.48 -25.96
C ILE A 819 -7.90 38.52 -25.81
N LYS A 820 -8.59 38.60 -26.94
CA LYS A 820 -10.04 38.36 -27.06
C LYS A 820 -10.19 36.84 -27.21
N ASP A 821 -10.97 36.24 -26.34
CA ASP A 821 -11.44 34.88 -26.24
C ASP A 821 -10.78 34.08 -25.07
N ALA A 822 -11.22 34.46 -23.85
CA ALA A 822 -11.18 33.54 -22.75
C ALA A 822 -12.61 33.51 -22.15
N ARG A 823 -13.23 32.34 -22.14
CA ARG A 823 -14.40 32.05 -21.31
C ARG A 823 -14.15 32.65 -19.92
N ALA A 824 -15.09 33.41 -19.41
CA ALA A 824 -15.09 33.97 -18.08
C ALA A 824 -15.03 32.81 -17.07
N ALA A 825 -13.84 32.41 -16.74
CA ALA A 825 -13.60 31.68 -15.49
C ALA A 825 -13.90 32.70 -14.38
N THR A 826 -14.84 32.43 -13.54
CA THR A 826 -15.07 33.11 -12.26
C THR A 826 -13.76 32.97 -11.46
N MET A 827 -12.87 33.95 -11.57
CA MET A 827 -11.66 34.02 -10.77
C MET A 827 -12.06 34.42 -9.34
N THR A 828 -12.08 33.46 -8.47
CA THR A 828 -12.12 33.71 -7.03
C THR A 828 -10.90 34.58 -6.64
N PRO A 829 -11.07 35.62 -5.81
CA PRO A 829 -9.96 36.44 -5.37
C PRO A 829 -8.91 35.53 -4.67
N GLN A 830 -7.63 35.66 -5.04
CA GLN A 830 -6.56 34.98 -4.32
C GLN A 830 -6.41 35.64 -2.94
N ILE A 831 -6.92 34.95 -1.93
CA ILE A 831 -6.79 35.36 -0.54
C ILE A 831 -5.46 34.76 -0.04
N SER A 832 -4.58 35.61 0.44
CA SER A 832 -3.33 35.23 1.12
C SER A 832 -3.52 35.36 2.62
N VAL A 833 -3.18 34.30 3.34
CA VAL A 833 -3.18 34.27 4.80
C VAL A 833 -1.73 34.12 5.23
N GLU A 834 -1.15 35.18 5.80
CA GLU A 834 0.25 35.19 6.21
C GLU A 834 0.50 34.15 7.31
N GLY A 835 1.47 33.26 7.11
CA GLY A 835 1.79 32.17 8.03
C GLY A 835 1.03 30.86 7.82
N VAL A 836 0.08 30.81 6.84
CA VAL A 836 -0.71 29.63 6.49
C VAL A 836 -0.56 29.30 5.00
N ASP A 837 0.65 29.38 4.51
CA ASP A 837 0.95 28.89 3.17
C ASP A 837 0.78 27.37 3.15
N ALA A 838 0.17 26.85 2.07
CA ALA A 838 0.21 25.42 1.82
C ALA A 838 1.65 24.94 1.98
N PRO A 839 1.94 23.98 2.85
CA PRO A 839 3.30 23.53 3.01
C PRO A 839 3.82 23.14 1.63
N ARG A 840 4.92 23.75 1.18
CA ARG A 840 5.58 23.30 -0.03
C ARG A 840 5.79 21.81 0.16
N GLN A 841 5.13 21.01 -0.67
CA GLN A 841 5.35 19.56 -0.60
C GLN A 841 6.88 19.36 -0.62
N PRO A 842 7.42 18.55 0.29
CA PRO A 842 8.86 18.29 0.30
C PRO A 842 9.27 17.89 -1.11
N ALA A 843 10.34 18.46 -1.63
CA ALA A 843 10.85 18.23 -2.98
C ALA A 843 11.10 16.72 -3.29
N GLN A 844 11.13 15.88 -2.24
CA GLN A 844 11.27 14.43 -2.34
C GLN A 844 10.42 13.75 -1.26
N LEU A 845 9.35 13.08 -1.69
CA LEU A 845 8.59 12.17 -0.84
C LEU A 845 9.15 10.75 -1.02
N ARG A 846 9.16 9.97 0.06
CA ARG A 846 9.43 8.54 0.04
C ARG A 846 8.13 7.78 0.19
N LEU A 847 7.88 6.89 -0.77
CA LEU A 847 6.75 5.97 -0.78
C LEU A 847 7.28 4.60 -0.38
N SER A 848 6.83 4.07 0.73
CA SER A 848 7.24 2.75 1.21
C SER A 848 6.02 1.84 1.28
N GLY A 849 6.11 0.68 0.66
CA GLY A 849 5.05 -0.31 0.61
C GLY A 849 5.62 -1.72 0.47
N PRO A 850 4.79 -2.74 0.39
CA PRO A 850 5.25 -4.10 0.14
C PRO A 850 5.94 -4.19 -1.22
N SER A 851 7.01 -5.01 -1.31
CA SER A 851 7.62 -5.38 -2.58
C SER A 851 6.68 -6.30 -3.36
N GLU A 852 6.82 -6.35 -4.69
CA GLU A 852 6.00 -7.20 -5.57
C GLU A 852 6.03 -8.69 -5.19
N ASP A 853 7.08 -9.15 -4.51
CA ASP A 853 7.23 -10.51 -3.99
C ASP A 853 6.71 -10.70 -2.56
N GLY A 854 6.22 -9.64 -1.91
CA GLY A 854 5.71 -9.66 -0.53
C GLY A 854 6.76 -9.97 0.54
N THR A 855 8.04 -10.11 0.18
CA THR A 855 9.10 -10.55 1.09
C THR A 855 9.85 -9.40 1.75
N ALA A 856 9.79 -8.20 1.17
CA ALA A 856 10.51 -7.02 1.61
C ALA A 856 9.64 -5.76 1.53
N THR A 857 10.17 -4.63 2.00
CA THR A 857 9.58 -3.31 1.81
C THR A 857 10.27 -2.64 0.62
N ALA A 858 9.51 -2.31 -0.41
CA ALA A 858 10.00 -1.49 -1.52
C ALA A 858 9.89 0.00 -1.15
N THR A 859 10.90 0.79 -1.48
CA THR A 859 10.88 2.23 -1.26
C THR A 859 11.14 2.96 -2.57
N GLN A 860 10.21 3.82 -2.95
CA GLN A 860 10.33 4.71 -4.11
C GLN A 860 10.52 6.16 -3.63
N VAL A 861 11.15 6.99 -4.44
CA VAL A 861 11.36 8.42 -4.14
C VAL A 861 10.74 9.23 -5.27
N THR A 862 9.89 10.22 -4.92
CA THR A 862 9.35 11.15 -5.91
C THR A 862 10.43 12.16 -6.30
N THR A 863 10.55 12.44 -7.60
CA THR A 863 11.41 13.51 -8.13
C THR A 863 10.67 14.85 -8.11
N GLU A 864 11.38 15.95 -8.33
CA GLU A 864 10.79 17.30 -8.43
C GLU A 864 9.74 17.42 -9.54
N SER A 865 9.77 16.53 -10.54
CA SER A 865 8.78 16.45 -11.63
C SER A 865 7.57 15.56 -11.29
N GLY A 866 7.49 14.99 -10.08
CA GLY A 866 6.41 14.09 -9.65
C GLY A 866 6.60 12.62 -10.06
N ALA A 867 7.63 12.29 -10.84
CA ALA A 867 7.93 10.90 -11.23
C ALA A 867 8.51 10.11 -10.05
N THR A 868 8.14 8.84 -9.91
CA THR A 868 8.66 7.94 -8.89
C THR A 868 9.86 7.14 -9.41
N VAL A 869 10.92 7.04 -8.59
CA VAL A 869 12.14 6.27 -8.90
C VAL A 869 12.48 5.37 -7.72
N GLU A 870 12.85 4.12 -7.96
CA GLU A 870 13.28 3.22 -6.89
C GLU A 870 14.48 3.78 -6.10
N ALA A 871 14.38 3.78 -4.77
CA ALA A 871 15.46 4.16 -3.89
C ALA A 871 16.54 3.08 -3.90
N GLY A 872 17.65 3.35 -4.54
CA GLY A 872 18.78 2.39 -4.60
C GLY A 872 19.43 2.24 -5.97
N THR A 873 18.88 2.83 -7.02
CA THR A 873 19.52 2.82 -8.35
C THR A 873 20.82 3.62 -8.38
N ASN A 874 21.89 2.94 -8.73
CA ASN A 874 23.27 3.42 -8.79
C ASN A 874 23.36 4.74 -9.58
N ARG A 875 24.28 5.65 -9.21
CA ARG A 875 24.59 6.93 -9.89
C ARG A 875 24.71 6.81 -11.43
N ARG A 876 25.03 5.60 -11.92
CA ARG A 876 25.10 5.27 -13.36
C ARG A 876 23.72 5.18 -14.01
N SER A 877 22.73 4.65 -13.30
CA SER A 877 21.32 4.57 -13.74
C SER A 877 20.64 5.94 -13.72
N ARG A 878 20.90 6.76 -12.68
CA ARG A 878 20.43 8.15 -12.60
C ARG A 878 20.97 9.02 -13.73
N ARG A 879 22.27 8.86 -14.08
CA ARG A 879 22.86 9.56 -15.22
C ARG A 879 22.34 9.05 -16.57
N ALA A 880 21.94 7.78 -16.66
CA ALA A 880 21.33 7.22 -17.86
C ALA A 880 19.90 7.73 -18.05
N ALA A 881 19.09 7.82 -16.97
CA ALA A 881 17.76 8.40 -16.98
C ALA A 881 17.80 9.91 -17.35
N GLN A 882 18.66 10.71 -16.71
CA GLN A 882 18.84 12.12 -17.04
C GLN A 882 19.38 12.36 -18.48
N ARG A 883 20.07 11.40 -19.07
CA ARG A 883 20.50 11.49 -20.47
C ARG A 883 19.37 11.13 -21.45
N ARG A 884 18.37 10.34 -21.04
CA ARG A 884 17.17 10.08 -21.81
C ARG A 884 16.24 11.30 -21.79
N GLU A 885 15.94 11.87 -20.62
CA GLU A 885 15.15 13.11 -20.48
C GLU A 885 15.71 14.33 -21.22
N ARG A 886 16.99 14.36 -21.53
CA ARG A 886 17.59 15.43 -22.35
C ARG A 886 17.63 15.13 -23.85
N ARG A 887 17.14 13.97 -24.27
CA ARG A 887 17.08 13.56 -25.69
C ARG A 887 15.65 13.56 -26.27
N ASP A 888 14.65 13.49 -25.40
CA ASP A 888 13.25 13.77 -25.69
C ASP A 888 12.95 15.25 -25.40
#